data_5be1413207f4d3216b891566016acfa3
#
_entry.id   5be1413207f4d3216b891566016acfa3
#
_cell.length_a   1.000
_cell.length_b   1.000
_cell.length_c   1.000
_cell.angle_alpha   90.00
_cell.angle_beta   90.00
_cell.angle_gamma   90.00
#
_symmetry.space_group_name_H-M   'P 1'
#
loop_
_entity.id
_entity.type
_entity.pdbx_description
1 polymer ?
#
loop_
_entity_poly.entity_id
_entity_poly.type
_entity_poly.pdbx_seq_one_letter_code
_entity_poly.pdbx_strand_id
1 'polypeptide(L)'
;MDARSKWKATALLTWLLTTEIAHGLPHVGNKVEATLQRTATESASAFETQYPPSSSENRLLIPESHPVYRVGLQQDGHSSEQPFPQFDILQFVDGLEDLLDSDGDTATPAPTAPTQSTESTETDRSDHIQATSSAKHPENTVLIPTAASGTVSPQANPSTTKGQVDPVKTGPPPVASDKPKAMNGQDIFQPVATGPVPANIKSRDDHPVKNEHINGTDPIATNKFYAGLFLGSQTNATYTQPYSLAWSKGGGSLKSWGMIVSHVQSHMLAYGPPDNKIPGNPVKYYINPVALEHLILSATELGQSSIMSVEQPKAFSANAVIKSSAGSAQQITFPVVQGMGYVTAVYNDMEPLIESGIFFRKVVSAGSPRPGIFKYQVFLDDDTTWLLYATPAGGEDPKFKLVSKTHLGGPKGFSGTIQVAKNPAGKSGEKFYDNSSGVYPVAGEISGSLTGDVGTYTLSWTKSGKDIKGTPLIMFALPHHVHSFDSATEGRITDIHLRTTTKGNSTAVIGESWTLVEKNLPIDIGFAPWSTTDGSVHELSAAAQHAIIQAAPHELKQNISEQTDLNSMYYSGKALSKFATLVYTVNQLGNNVELATDAFQTLKKSFNLFVQNKQQFPLAYDSTWKGVVSTAGYNGDLNQDFGNTAYNDHHFHYGYFIQAAAIIGSLDPSWLAANKEWVNMLVRDSGNSVANDPHFPFSRSFDWYNGHSWAKGLFESFDGKDQESTSEDTMFAYAIKMWGKTIGDASMEARGNVMLGILGRSLHNYFLMEDDNANQPANFIANKVTGILFENKVDHTTYFGANLEYIQGIHMLPLMPHSPFTRRKEFVRQEWQAMFAESASTPASKVEGGWKGVLYANLALIDPKAAWEFFAQPNFDYSWIDGGATRTWYLAFVAGESFGWSIMSLRELINILGLGGSP
;
A
#
# COMPACT_ATOMS: atom_id res chain seq x y z
N MET A 1 19.55 -47.88 -12.56
CA MET A 1 18.91 -46.58 -12.25
C MET A 1 17.47 -46.66 -12.78
N ASP A 2 16.52 -46.55 -11.92
CA ASP A 2 15.09 -46.66 -12.25
C ASP A 2 14.64 -45.44 -13.06
N ALA A 3 13.58 -45.60 -13.82
CA ALA A 3 13.04 -44.55 -14.71
C ALA A 3 12.74 -43.23 -14.00
N ARG A 4 12.41 -43.25 -12.70
CA ARG A 4 12.20 -42.05 -11.86
C ARG A 4 13.50 -41.29 -11.57
N SER A 5 14.64 -42.04 -11.44
CA SER A 5 15.96 -41.41 -11.23
C SER A 5 16.47 -40.70 -12.49
N LYS A 6 16.15 -41.28 -13.68
CA LYS A 6 16.48 -40.64 -14.96
C LYS A 6 15.67 -39.41 -15.21
N TRP A 7 14.38 -39.41 -14.83
CA TRP A 7 13.49 -38.25 -14.99
C TRP A 7 13.89 -37.08 -14.07
N LYS A 8 14.25 -37.36 -12.84
CA LYS A 8 14.78 -36.34 -11.92
C LYS A 8 16.12 -35.75 -12.39
N ALA A 9 17.00 -36.56 -12.95
CA ALA A 9 18.25 -36.10 -13.53
C ALA A 9 18.05 -35.23 -14.76
N THR A 10 17.08 -35.57 -15.63
CA THR A 10 16.74 -34.77 -16.81
C THR A 10 16.06 -33.45 -16.43
N ALA A 11 15.14 -33.47 -15.48
CA ALA A 11 14.50 -32.25 -14.97
C ALA A 11 15.49 -31.31 -14.28
N LEU A 12 16.44 -31.86 -13.52
CA LEU A 12 17.50 -31.06 -12.85
C LEU A 12 18.47 -30.45 -13.88
N LEU A 13 18.82 -31.21 -14.93
CA LEU A 13 19.69 -30.74 -16.01
C LEU A 13 19.00 -29.66 -16.87
N THR A 14 17.71 -29.81 -17.13
CA THR A 14 16.92 -28.78 -17.83
C THR A 14 16.78 -27.49 -17.00
N TRP A 15 16.59 -27.62 -15.69
CA TRP A 15 16.54 -26.49 -14.78
C TRP A 15 17.89 -25.77 -14.66
N LEU A 16 19.00 -26.50 -14.57
CA LEU A 16 20.36 -25.93 -14.54
C LEU A 16 20.73 -25.24 -15.85
N LEU A 17 20.36 -25.80 -17.00
CA LEU A 17 20.63 -25.19 -18.31
C LEU A 17 19.77 -23.94 -18.57
N THR A 18 18.54 -23.88 -18.08
CA THR A 18 17.71 -22.68 -18.18
C THR A 18 18.19 -21.54 -17.26
N THR A 19 18.80 -21.85 -16.11
CA THR A 19 19.43 -20.86 -15.23
C THR A 19 20.78 -20.35 -15.78
N GLU A 20 21.57 -21.16 -16.47
CA GLU A 20 22.83 -20.70 -17.08
C GLU A 20 22.59 -19.83 -18.32
N ILE A 21 21.55 -20.09 -19.11
CA ILE A 21 21.19 -19.24 -20.26
C ILE A 21 20.71 -17.83 -19.80
N ALA A 22 20.15 -17.72 -18.61
CA ALA A 22 19.79 -16.44 -18.00
C ALA A 22 21.01 -15.61 -17.55
N HIS A 23 22.20 -16.22 -17.45
CA HIS A 23 23.43 -15.56 -16.99
C HIS A 23 24.49 -15.25 -18.05
N GLY A 24 24.12 -15.28 -19.33
CA GLY A 24 24.88 -14.58 -20.39
C GLY A 24 26.30 -15.02 -20.68
N LEU A 25 26.59 -16.34 -20.73
CA LEU A 25 27.90 -16.85 -21.23
C LEU A 25 27.77 -17.41 -22.65
N PRO A 26 28.62 -16.98 -23.62
CA PRO A 26 28.55 -17.41 -25.00
C PRO A 26 29.32 -18.72 -25.29
N HIS A 27 28.68 -19.52 -26.15
CA HIS A 27 29.26 -20.64 -26.90
C HIS A 27 29.51 -21.99 -26.23
N VAL A 28 28.38 -22.70 -25.95
CA VAL A 28 28.35 -24.19 -26.07
C VAL A 28 26.97 -24.72 -26.55
N GLY A 29 26.05 -23.82 -26.98
CA GLY A 29 24.62 -24.10 -27.19
C GLY A 29 24.26 -25.13 -28.29
N ASN A 30 24.88 -25.12 -29.46
CA ASN A 30 24.32 -25.78 -30.66
C ASN A 30 24.49 -27.29 -30.77
N LYS A 31 25.33 -27.93 -29.95
CA LYS A 31 25.47 -29.42 -29.99
C LYS A 31 24.65 -30.14 -28.91
N VAL A 32 24.38 -29.49 -27.81
CA VAL A 32 23.62 -30.04 -26.67
C VAL A 32 22.12 -29.99 -26.95
N GLU A 33 21.66 -28.91 -27.59
CA GLU A 33 20.24 -28.73 -27.94
C GLU A 33 19.72 -29.76 -28.95
N ALA A 34 20.52 -30.08 -29.96
CA ALA A 34 20.17 -31.12 -30.95
C ALA A 34 20.09 -32.53 -30.34
N THR A 35 20.88 -32.79 -29.30
CA THR A 35 20.88 -34.12 -28.64
C THR A 35 19.70 -34.22 -27.66
N LEU A 36 19.34 -33.11 -26.97
CA LEU A 36 18.21 -33.09 -26.04
C LEU A 36 16.84 -33.15 -26.75
N GLN A 37 16.70 -32.51 -27.91
CA GLN A 37 15.49 -32.63 -28.73
C GLN A 37 15.29 -34.04 -29.27
N ARG A 38 16.34 -34.74 -29.67
CA ARG A 38 16.27 -36.16 -30.12
C ARG A 38 15.84 -37.08 -28.98
N THR A 39 16.36 -36.90 -27.78
CA THR A 39 16.04 -37.73 -26.61
C THR A 39 14.61 -37.51 -26.13
N ALA A 40 14.10 -36.26 -26.21
CA ALA A 40 12.73 -35.97 -25.88
C ALA A 40 11.71 -36.55 -26.84
N THR A 41 12.02 -36.56 -28.15
CA THR A 41 11.14 -37.09 -29.18
C THR A 41 11.09 -38.64 -29.16
N GLU A 42 12.22 -39.29 -28.89
CA GLU A 42 12.27 -40.76 -28.75
C GLU A 42 11.61 -41.24 -27.43
N SER A 43 11.56 -40.47 -26.38
CA SER A 43 10.85 -40.81 -25.15
C SER A 43 9.34 -40.62 -25.25
N ALA A 44 8.83 -39.69 -26.06
CA ALA A 44 7.42 -39.51 -26.30
C ALA A 44 6.78 -40.62 -27.17
N SER A 45 7.53 -41.09 -28.16
CA SER A 45 7.05 -42.17 -29.05
C SER A 45 7.00 -43.56 -28.39
N ALA A 46 7.75 -43.79 -27.30
CA ALA A 46 7.75 -45.07 -26.56
C ALA A 46 6.61 -45.16 -25.52
N PHE A 47 5.86 -44.11 -25.26
CA PHE A 47 4.77 -44.09 -24.27
C PHE A 47 3.37 -44.32 -24.86
N GLU A 48 3.20 -44.23 -26.18
CA GLU A 48 1.88 -44.37 -26.83
C GLU A 48 1.46 -45.83 -27.11
N THR A 49 2.28 -46.82 -26.78
CA THR A 49 2.02 -48.22 -27.17
C THR A 49 1.64 -49.20 -26.05
N GLN A 50 1.29 -48.77 -24.83
CA GLN A 50 1.05 -49.71 -23.71
C GLN A 50 -0.23 -49.58 -22.90
N TYR A 51 -1.39 -49.12 -23.43
CA TYR A 51 -2.68 -49.36 -22.80
C TYR A 51 -3.81 -49.59 -23.82
N PRO A 52 -4.60 -50.68 -23.64
CA PRO A 52 -5.80 -50.91 -24.47
C PRO A 52 -6.97 -50.02 -24.02
N PRO A 53 -7.92 -49.68 -24.90
CA PRO A 53 -9.00 -48.74 -24.64
C PRO A 53 -10.11 -49.36 -23.77
N SER A 54 -10.49 -48.72 -22.68
CA SER A 54 -11.76 -49.00 -22.00
C SER A 54 -12.71 -47.80 -22.20
N SER A 55 -13.85 -48.19 -22.76
CA SER A 55 -15.16 -47.58 -23.00
C SER A 55 -15.50 -46.21 -22.39
N SER A 56 -15.97 -45.38 -23.32
CA SER A 56 -17.04 -44.35 -23.23
C SER A 56 -17.24 -43.56 -21.94
N GLU A 57 -16.84 -42.27 -22.01
CA GLU A 57 -17.73 -41.14 -21.76
C GLU A 57 -16.99 -39.80 -21.97
N ASN A 58 -17.60 -38.97 -22.79
CA ASN A 58 -17.38 -37.54 -23.02
C ASN A 58 -16.00 -36.95 -22.81
N ARG A 59 -15.11 -37.04 -23.77
CA ARG A 59 -13.99 -36.11 -23.98
C ARG A 59 -14.48 -34.97 -24.85
N LEU A 60 -14.60 -33.79 -24.25
CA LEU A 60 -14.54 -32.51 -24.96
C LEU A 60 -13.18 -32.42 -25.65
N LEU A 61 -13.17 -32.56 -26.97
CA LEU A 61 -12.01 -32.25 -27.81
C LEU A 61 -11.74 -30.76 -27.74
N ILE A 62 -10.70 -30.37 -27.03
CA ILE A 62 -10.10 -29.02 -27.16
C ILE A 62 -9.32 -29.08 -28.49
N PRO A 63 -9.62 -28.21 -29.46
CA PRO A 63 -8.81 -28.11 -30.67
C PRO A 63 -7.42 -27.57 -30.30
N GLU A 64 -6.38 -28.27 -30.74
CA GLU A 64 -4.99 -27.79 -30.69
C GLU A 64 -4.82 -26.59 -31.64
N SER A 65 -5.25 -25.41 -31.22
CA SER A 65 -4.84 -24.13 -31.80
C SER A 65 -5.46 -22.95 -31.06
N HIS A 66 -5.24 -22.84 -29.75
CA HIS A 66 -5.36 -21.56 -29.11
C HIS A 66 -3.95 -21.07 -28.73
N PRO A 67 -3.52 -19.89 -29.23
CA PRO A 67 -2.28 -19.31 -28.79
C PRO A 67 -2.41 -18.99 -27.30
N VAL A 68 -1.66 -19.72 -26.49
CA VAL A 68 -1.31 -19.24 -25.15
C VAL A 68 -0.69 -17.86 -25.37
N TYR A 69 -1.32 -16.82 -24.87
CA TYR A 69 -0.76 -15.47 -24.94
C TYR A 69 0.58 -15.43 -24.21
N ARG A 70 1.64 -15.75 -24.92
CA ARG A 70 2.97 -15.25 -24.60
C ARG A 70 2.98 -13.82 -25.10
N VAL A 71 2.88 -12.87 -24.19
CA VAL A 71 3.32 -11.51 -24.45
C VAL A 71 4.78 -11.62 -24.84
N GLY A 72 5.06 -11.47 -26.13
CA GLY A 72 6.42 -11.39 -26.63
C GLY A 72 7.05 -10.14 -26.06
N LEU A 73 8.01 -10.31 -25.16
CA LEU A 73 8.99 -9.28 -24.85
C LEU A 73 9.77 -9.03 -26.13
N GLN A 74 9.40 -8.00 -26.85
CA GLN A 74 10.26 -7.41 -27.85
C GLN A 74 11.30 -6.60 -27.07
N GLN A 75 12.48 -7.17 -26.87
CA GLN A 75 13.66 -6.48 -26.40
C GLN A 75 14.13 -5.55 -27.52
N ASP A 76 13.79 -4.29 -27.40
CA ASP A 76 14.62 -3.25 -27.97
C ASP A 76 15.57 -2.80 -26.85
N GLY A 77 16.87 -2.83 -27.17
CA GLY A 77 17.99 -2.85 -26.27
C GLY A 77 18.09 -1.69 -25.27
N HIS A 78 18.75 -2.04 -24.18
CA HIS A 78 19.22 -1.26 -23.06
C HIS A 78 18.22 -1.00 -21.92
N SER A 79 18.04 -1.99 -21.07
CA SER A 79 18.00 -1.78 -19.63
C SER A 79 18.59 -3.03 -18.95
N SER A 80 19.66 -2.83 -18.23
CA SER A 80 20.23 -3.83 -17.35
C SER A 80 19.26 -4.04 -16.19
N GLU A 81 18.50 -5.15 -16.20
CA GLU A 81 17.87 -5.65 -15.00
C GLU A 81 18.98 -6.13 -14.05
N GLN A 82 19.34 -5.28 -13.12
CA GLN A 82 20.02 -5.71 -11.91
C GLN A 82 18.92 -6.25 -10.97
N PRO A 83 19.06 -7.45 -10.42
CA PRO A 83 18.19 -7.88 -9.33
C PRO A 83 18.32 -6.87 -8.19
N PHE A 84 17.20 -6.57 -7.52
CA PHE A 84 17.22 -5.80 -6.27
C PHE A 84 18.33 -6.35 -5.39
N PRO A 85 19.21 -5.50 -4.82
CA PRO A 85 20.21 -5.99 -3.89
C PRO A 85 19.46 -6.75 -2.79
N GLN A 86 19.84 -8.00 -2.59
CA GLN A 86 19.44 -8.76 -1.42
C GLN A 86 19.98 -8.02 -0.21
N PHE A 87 19.14 -7.22 0.43
CA PHE A 87 19.50 -6.59 1.68
C PHE A 87 19.26 -7.62 2.76
N ASP A 88 20.38 -8.23 3.18
CA ASP A 88 20.40 -9.08 4.34
C ASP A 88 20.25 -8.20 5.58
N ILE A 89 19.19 -8.42 6.36
CA ILE A 89 19.03 -7.80 7.69
C ILE A 89 20.25 -8.15 8.57
N LEU A 90 20.93 -9.24 8.28
CA LEU A 90 22.20 -9.63 8.91
C LEU A 90 23.32 -8.61 8.66
N GLN A 91 23.40 -7.92 7.50
CA GLN A 91 24.41 -6.86 7.30
C GLN A 91 24.21 -5.65 8.23
N PHE A 92 22.99 -5.43 8.71
CA PHE A 92 22.75 -4.39 9.73
C PHE A 92 23.19 -4.86 11.13
N VAL A 93 23.15 -6.16 11.38
CA VAL A 93 23.62 -6.78 12.63
C VAL A 93 25.14 -6.96 12.60
N ASP A 94 25.73 -7.42 11.48
CA ASP A 94 27.16 -7.63 11.31
C ASP A 94 27.96 -6.31 11.35
N GLY A 95 27.40 -5.21 10.89
CA GLY A 95 27.97 -3.87 11.05
C GLY A 95 28.01 -3.37 12.51
N LEU A 96 27.27 -4.01 13.42
CA LEU A 96 27.28 -3.75 14.85
C LEU A 96 28.30 -4.63 15.61
N GLU A 97 28.59 -5.84 15.11
CA GLU A 97 29.61 -6.72 15.72
C GLU A 97 31.03 -6.22 15.46
N ASP A 98 31.33 -5.67 14.28
CA ASP A 98 32.64 -5.06 13.96
C ASP A 98 32.97 -3.81 14.80
N LEU A 99 31.95 -3.17 15.42
CA LEU A 99 32.12 -2.01 16.31
C LEU A 99 32.33 -2.39 17.80
N LEU A 100 32.09 -3.64 18.17
CA LEU A 100 32.21 -4.11 19.56
C LEU A 100 33.55 -4.77 19.87
N ASP A 101 34.41 -5.09 18.87
CA ASP A 101 35.70 -5.81 19.04
C ASP A 101 36.94 -4.91 18.96
N SER A 102 36.84 -3.59 19.05
CA SER A 102 38.01 -2.71 19.06
C SER A 102 38.40 -2.16 20.44
N ASP A 103 38.76 -3.02 21.35
CA ASP A 103 39.58 -2.66 22.52
C ASP A 103 40.67 -3.71 22.74
N GLY A 104 41.92 -3.35 22.39
CA GLY A 104 43.07 -4.19 22.78
C GLY A 104 44.34 -4.02 21.94
N ASP A 105 45.07 -2.96 22.19
CA ASP A 105 46.54 -2.79 22.24
C ASP A 105 47.51 -3.18 21.10
N THR A 106 48.21 -2.12 20.70
CA THR A 106 49.68 -1.94 20.44
C THR A 106 50.27 -2.18 19.04
N ALA A 107 50.89 -1.09 18.61
CA ALA A 107 52.17 -0.92 17.92
C ALA A 107 52.24 -0.90 16.38
N THR A 108 52.44 0.31 15.92
CA THR A 108 53.04 0.77 14.63
C THR A 108 54.37 0.04 14.28
N PRO A 109 54.83 -0.04 12.98
CA PRO A 109 55.25 1.16 12.25
C PRO A 109 54.95 1.19 10.74
N ALA A 110 54.84 2.40 10.25
CA ALA A 110 54.96 2.79 8.83
C ALA A 110 56.46 2.81 8.41
N PRO A 111 56.94 3.18 7.21
CA PRO A 111 56.27 3.65 6.00
C PRO A 111 56.83 3.04 4.67
N THR A 112 56.30 3.35 3.52
CA THR A 112 57.01 3.86 2.34
C THR A 112 56.16 3.99 1.11
N ALA A 113 56.03 5.21 0.59
CA ALA A 113 55.90 5.47 -0.82
C ALA A 113 57.29 5.49 -1.46
N PRO A 114 57.57 5.38 -2.78
CA PRO A 114 57.33 6.50 -3.68
C PRO A 114 57.07 6.19 -5.19
N THR A 115 56.78 7.22 -5.93
CA THR A 115 57.25 7.89 -7.10
C THR A 115 56.56 7.56 -8.42
N GLN A 116 55.85 8.54 -8.98
CA GLN A 116 56.16 9.48 -10.10
C GLN A 116 56.77 8.91 -11.41
N SER A 117 56.08 9.25 -12.51
CA SER A 117 56.65 10.00 -13.69
C SER A 117 55.54 10.14 -14.73
N THR A 118 55.03 11.36 -15.07
CA THR A 118 55.51 12.28 -16.17
C THR A 118 55.30 11.68 -17.56
N GLU A 119 54.76 12.31 -18.56
CA GLU A 119 54.82 13.66 -19.17
C GLU A 119 53.68 13.76 -20.21
N SER A 120 52.95 14.86 -20.32
CA SER A 120 53.05 16.01 -21.30
C SER A 120 52.53 15.68 -22.72
N THR A 121 51.74 16.51 -23.36
CA THR A 121 51.89 17.85 -23.96
C THR A 121 50.55 18.33 -24.48
N GLU A 122 50.06 19.51 -24.15
CA GLU A 122 50.01 20.79 -24.87
C GLU A 122 49.41 20.76 -26.30
N THR A 123 48.39 21.56 -26.54
CA THR A 123 48.32 22.89 -27.20
C THR A 123 46.87 23.32 -27.35
N ASP A 124 46.42 24.41 -26.87
CA ASP A 124 46.50 25.86 -27.07
C ASP A 124 45.59 26.41 -28.21
N ARG A 125 44.78 27.36 -27.80
CA ARG A 125 44.27 28.64 -28.37
C ARG A 125 42.79 28.89 -28.07
N SER A 126 42.50 29.74 -27.11
CA SER A 126 42.31 31.20 -27.07
C SER A 126 41.53 31.78 -28.27
N ASP A 127 40.41 32.44 -27.96
CA ASP A 127 40.26 33.87 -28.05
C ASP A 127 38.94 34.42 -27.47
N HIS A 128 39.15 35.41 -26.67
CA HIS A 128 38.35 36.53 -26.20
C HIS A 128 37.25 37.06 -27.10
N ILE A 129 36.18 37.60 -26.49
CA ILE A 129 35.89 39.06 -26.54
C ILE A 129 34.91 39.43 -25.41
N GLN A 130 35.24 40.54 -24.80
CA GLN A 130 34.65 41.26 -23.68
C GLN A 130 33.35 42.04 -24.02
N ALA A 131 32.50 42.17 -22.97
CA ALA A 131 32.06 43.40 -22.29
C ALA A 131 31.13 44.38 -23.00
N THR A 132 30.12 44.87 -22.39
CA THR A 132 29.86 46.10 -21.63
C THR A 132 28.36 46.34 -21.52
N SER A 133 27.81 46.48 -20.42
CA SER A 133 27.55 47.62 -19.51
C SER A 133 26.17 48.26 -19.67
N SER A 134 25.56 48.36 -18.50
CA SER A 134 24.95 49.60 -17.94
C SER A 134 23.46 49.89 -18.09
N ALA A 135 22.81 49.86 -16.92
CA ALA A 135 22.08 50.94 -16.24
C ALA A 135 20.60 51.17 -16.65
N LYS A 136 19.64 51.17 -15.77
CA LYS A 136 19.22 52.11 -14.72
C LYS A 136 17.83 51.79 -14.26
N HIS A 137 17.65 51.85 -12.92
CA HIS A 137 16.36 52.08 -12.26
C HIS A 137 15.69 53.37 -12.68
N PRO A 138 14.37 53.57 -12.42
CA PRO A 138 14.04 54.43 -11.28
C PRO A 138 12.95 53.90 -10.32
N GLU A 139 13.14 54.29 -9.11
CA GLU A 139 12.21 54.32 -8.02
C GLU A 139 10.94 55.11 -8.33
N ASN A 140 9.85 54.75 -7.68
CA ASN A 140 8.94 55.78 -7.12
C ASN A 140 8.16 55.28 -5.92
N THR A 141 8.17 56.14 -4.97
CA THR A 141 7.79 56.19 -3.55
C THR A 141 6.33 56.59 -3.37
N VAL A 142 5.76 56.18 -2.13
CA VAL A 142 4.82 56.93 -1.28
C VAL A 142 3.33 56.70 -1.56
N LEU A 143 2.55 56.24 -0.59
CA LEU A 143 1.96 56.99 0.55
C LEU A 143 1.17 56.07 1.50
N ILE A 144 1.45 56.31 2.81
CA ILE A 144 0.60 55.92 3.94
C ILE A 144 -0.42 57.04 4.21
N PRO A 145 -1.57 56.79 4.81
CA PRO A 145 -2.01 57.66 5.90
C PRO A 145 -2.30 56.97 7.21
N THR A 146 -1.87 57.64 8.23
CA THR A 146 -1.96 57.48 9.68
C THR A 146 -3.28 57.95 10.30
N ALA A 147 -3.49 57.46 11.56
CA ALA A 147 -4.06 58.06 12.75
C ALA A 147 -5.51 57.77 13.07
N ALA A 148 -5.97 57.52 14.31
CA ALA A 148 -5.62 58.11 15.59
C ALA A 148 -6.11 57.18 16.72
N SER A 149 -5.38 56.93 17.74
CA SER A 149 -5.19 57.48 19.10
C SER A 149 -6.41 57.37 20.04
N GLY A 150 -6.15 56.72 21.18
CA GLY A 150 -7.00 56.80 22.40
C GLY A 150 -6.29 56.18 23.60
N THR A 151 -5.61 57.04 24.33
CA THR A 151 -4.90 56.87 25.60
C THR A 151 -5.86 56.60 26.77
N VAL A 152 -5.39 55.85 27.80
CA VAL A 152 -5.25 56.28 29.21
C VAL A 152 -4.57 55.19 30.03
N SER A 153 -3.43 55.46 30.64
CA SER A 153 -2.82 54.95 31.89
C SER A 153 -3.10 55.95 33.03
N PRO A 154 -2.75 55.74 34.31
CA PRO A 154 -1.71 54.91 34.93
C PRO A 154 -1.95 54.40 36.37
N GLN A 155 -0.98 53.61 36.88
CA GLN A 155 -0.38 53.60 38.28
C GLN A 155 -1.10 52.87 39.40
N ALA A 156 -0.44 51.93 40.09
CA ALA A 156 0.52 52.11 41.17
C ALA A 156 1.12 50.80 41.69
N ASN A 157 2.43 50.75 41.86
CA ASN A 157 3.22 49.93 42.80
C ASN A 157 3.46 50.77 44.10
N PRO A 158 4.05 50.27 45.22
CA PRO A 158 4.63 48.95 45.55
C PRO A 158 4.35 48.49 46.98
N SER A 159 4.71 47.22 47.34
CA SER A 159 5.24 46.94 48.70
C SER A 159 5.97 45.60 48.76
N THR A 160 7.21 45.67 49.17
CA THR A 160 8.13 44.56 49.46
C THR A 160 7.77 43.83 50.73
N THR A 161 7.73 42.50 50.72
CA THR A 161 8.02 41.69 51.91
C THR A 161 8.76 40.42 51.48
N LYS A 162 9.97 40.23 52.02
CA LYS A 162 10.79 39.04 51.90
C LYS A 162 10.09 37.89 52.64
N GLY A 163 9.74 36.84 51.93
CA GLY A 163 9.33 35.58 52.49
C GLY A 163 10.22 34.47 51.89
N GLN A 164 10.74 33.68 52.77
CA GLN A 164 11.62 32.54 52.59
C GLN A 164 11.01 31.53 51.59
N VAL A 165 11.75 31.13 50.56
CA VAL A 165 11.30 30.18 49.55
C VAL A 165 11.78 28.79 49.99
N ASP A 166 10.84 27.94 50.41
CA ASP A 166 11.06 26.51 50.51
C ASP A 166 11.22 25.91 49.08
N PRO A 167 12.04 24.88 48.90
CA PRO A 167 12.23 24.28 47.57
C PRO A 167 10.92 23.62 47.10
N VAL A 168 10.33 24.18 46.07
CA VAL A 168 9.19 23.59 45.35
C VAL A 168 9.67 22.23 44.74
N LYS A 169 9.16 21.12 45.25
CA LYS A 169 9.18 19.83 44.56
C LYS A 169 8.45 20.05 43.23
N THR A 170 9.19 20.14 42.14
CA THR A 170 8.67 20.00 40.78
C THR A 170 8.37 18.54 40.57
N GLY A 171 7.17 18.10 40.94
CA GLY A 171 6.59 16.86 40.40
C GLY A 171 6.33 17.04 38.91
N PRO A 172 6.34 15.97 38.15
CA PRO A 172 5.96 16.06 36.74
C PRO A 172 4.59 16.76 36.60
N PRO A 173 4.38 17.53 35.51
CA PRO A 173 3.08 18.14 35.28
C PRO A 173 2.01 17.01 35.28
N PRO A 174 0.80 17.28 35.84
CA PRO A 174 -0.26 16.29 35.87
C PRO A 174 -0.51 15.80 34.42
N VAL A 175 -0.34 14.50 34.21
CA VAL A 175 -0.76 13.83 32.98
C VAL A 175 -2.22 14.21 32.75
N ALA A 176 -2.52 14.85 31.64
CA ALA A 176 -3.89 15.15 31.24
C ALA A 176 -4.69 13.85 31.38
N SER A 177 -5.80 13.89 32.11
CA SER A 177 -6.59 12.69 32.39
C SER A 177 -6.92 12.00 31.07
N ASP A 178 -6.42 10.78 30.87
CA ASP A 178 -6.58 9.94 29.68
C ASP A 178 -8.00 9.40 29.50
N LYS A 179 -8.99 10.02 30.13
CA LYS A 179 -10.39 9.70 29.80
C LYS A 179 -10.66 10.16 28.38
N PRO A 180 -11.07 9.25 27.47
CA PRO A 180 -11.38 9.61 26.10
C PRO A 180 -12.37 10.77 26.10
N LYS A 181 -12.02 11.86 25.41
CA LYS A 181 -12.93 12.99 25.22
C LYS A 181 -14.05 12.45 24.34
N ALA A 182 -15.28 12.46 24.83
CA ALA A 182 -16.43 12.00 24.06
C ALA A 182 -16.48 12.79 22.73
N MET A 183 -16.28 12.13 21.59
CA MET A 183 -16.36 12.74 20.27
C MET A 183 -17.83 12.81 19.87
N ASN A 184 -18.36 13.99 19.67
CA ASN A 184 -19.76 14.24 19.30
C ASN A 184 -19.84 14.66 17.84
N GLY A 185 -19.99 13.69 16.91
CA GLY A 185 -20.17 13.97 15.48
C GLY A 185 -18.95 14.68 14.85
N GLN A 186 -17.73 14.33 15.29
CA GLN A 186 -16.50 14.94 14.79
C GLN A 186 -16.31 14.60 13.32
N ASP A 187 -16.32 15.58 12.43
CA ASP A 187 -15.96 15.41 11.02
C ASP A 187 -14.49 14.97 10.90
N ILE A 188 -14.26 13.86 10.18
CA ILE A 188 -12.93 13.26 10.04
C ILE A 188 -12.12 13.80 8.84
N PHE A 189 -12.71 14.69 8.04
CA PHE A 189 -12.11 15.23 6.80
C PHE A 189 -11.84 16.73 6.86
N GLN A 190 -11.50 17.27 8.03
CA GLN A 190 -11.01 18.65 8.14
C GLN A 190 -9.55 18.75 7.65
N PRO A 191 -9.13 19.90 7.08
CA PRO A 191 -7.76 20.09 6.63
C PRO A 191 -6.72 19.88 7.74
N VAL A 192 -5.66 19.11 7.46
CA VAL A 192 -4.51 18.93 8.37
C VAL A 192 -3.76 20.25 8.60
N ALA A 193 -3.51 20.97 7.53
CA ALA A 193 -2.93 22.30 7.50
C ALA A 193 -3.26 22.98 6.16
N THR A 194 -3.27 24.30 6.13
CA THR A 194 -3.57 25.10 4.93
C THR A 194 -2.36 25.89 4.42
N GLY A 195 -1.24 25.89 5.18
CA GLY A 195 -0.03 26.61 4.82
C GLY A 195 0.74 25.98 3.65
N PRO A 196 1.69 26.71 3.07
CA PRO A 196 2.62 26.17 2.09
C PRO A 196 3.55 25.12 2.73
N VAL A 197 4.30 24.42 1.87
CA VAL A 197 5.38 23.53 2.31
C VAL A 197 6.45 24.33 3.05
N PRO A 198 7.06 23.82 4.14
CA PRO A 198 8.12 24.52 4.89
C PRO A 198 9.25 25.01 3.96
N ALA A 199 9.71 26.26 4.15
CA ALA A 199 10.62 26.95 3.22
C ALA A 199 11.99 26.30 3.02
N ASN A 200 12.41 25.44 3.96
CA ASN A 200 13.66 24.67 3.86
C ASN A 200 13.53 23.40 2.98
N ILE A 201 12.32 22.96 2.67
CA ILE A 201 12.05 21.91 1.68
C ILE A 201 11.96 22.58 0.29
N LYS A 202 13.01 22.43 -0.51
CA LYS A 202 13.10 23.11 -1.80
C LYS A 202 12.22 22.44 -2.84
N SER A 203 11.54 23.24 -3.66
CA SER A 203 10.77 22.74 -4.80
C SER A 203 11.70 22.32 -5.94
N ARG A 204 11.34 21.23 -6.63
CA ARG A 204 11.98 20.70 -7.85
C ARG A 204 10.91 20.45 -8.92
N ASP A 205 11.26 20.65 -10.18
CA ASP A 205 10.44 20.41 -11.38
C ASP A 205 11.05 19.37 -12.33
N ASP A 206 12.16 18.76 -11.90
CA ASP A 206 12.95 17.81 -12.67
C ASP A 206 12.79 16.35 -12.19
N HIS A 207 11.59 16.01 -11.67
CA HIS A 207 11.31 14.65 -11.24
C HIS A 207 11.69 13.60 -12.30
N PRO A 208 12.37 12.49 -11.93
CA PRO A 208 12.82 11.48 -12.89
C PRO A 208 11.69 10.86 -13.72
N VAL A 209 10.53 10.61 -13.13
CA VAL A 209 9.32 10.18 -13.85
C VAL A 209 8.56 11.42 -14.32
N LYS A 210 8.39 11.56 -15.63
CA LYS A 210 7.70 12.72 -16.24
C LYS A 210 6.19 12.50 -16.29
N ASN A 211 5.43 13.58 -16.12
CA ASN A 211 3.99 13.59 -16.36
C ASN A 211 3.72 14.00 -17.82
N GLU A 212 3.56 13.01 -18.71
CA GLU A 212 3.35 13.24 -20.15
C GLU A 212 1.88 13.03 -20.58
N HIS A 213 1.05 12.43 -19.73
CA HIS A 213 -0.26 11.91 -20.12
C HIS A 213 -1.43 12.47 -19.30
N ILE A 214 -1.17 13.21 -18.23
CA ILE A 214 -2.21 13.85 -17.42
C ILE A 214 -2.30 15.33 -17.74
N ASN A 215 -3.47 15.77 -18.15
CA ASN A 215 -3.75 17.19 -18.37
C ASN A 215 -4.19 17.85 -17.06
N GLY A 216 -3.52 18.94 -16.67
CA GLY A 216 -3.85 19.71 -15.47
C GLY A 216 -2.63 20.02 -14.60
N THR A 217 -2.87 20.83 -13.57
CA THR A 217 -1.85 21.27 -12.58
C THR A 217 -2.21 20.89 -11.15
N ASP A 218 -3.33 20.22 -10.96
CA ASP A 218 -3.78 19.77 -9.64
C ASP A 218 -2.87 18.66 -9.08
N PRO A 219 -2.79 18.50 -7.77
CA PRO A 219 -2.05 17.40 -7.16
C PRO A 219 -2.57 16.01 -7.60
N ILE A 220 -1.66 15.11 -7.94
CA ILE A 220 -1.98 13.79 -8.47
C ILE A 220 -1.68 12.72 -7.42
N ALA A 221 -2.68 11.91 -7.10
CA ALA A 221 -2.48 10.75 -6.23
C ALA A 221 -1.81 9.61 -7.02
N THR A 222 -0.52 9.43 -6.81
CA THR A 222 0.36 8.53 -7.56
C THR A 222 0.10 7.04 -7.26
N ASN A 223 -0.46 6.71 -6.09
CA ASN A 223 -0.68 5.34 -5.62
C ASN A 223 -2.12 4.84 -5.89
N LYS A 224 -2.80 5.35 -6.92
CA LYS A 224 -4.18 4.97 -7.23
C LYS A 224 -4.28 3.98 -8.40
N PHE A 225 -5.37 3.22 -8.40
CA PHE A 225 -5.68 2.14 -9.35
C PHE A 225 -5.52 2.53 -10.82
N TYR A 226 -5.72 3.79 -11.18
CA TYR A 226 -5.65 4.29 -12.56
C TYR A 226 -4.24 4.62 -13.05
N ALA A 227 -3.20 4.36 -12.25
CA ALA A 227 -1.82 4.72 -12.62
C ALA A 227 -1.34 4.03 -13.91
N GLY A 228 -1.81 2.82 -14.21
CA GLY A 228 -1.54 2.13 -15.47
C GLY A 228 -1.99 2.88 -16.72
N LEU A 229 -2.93 3.84 -16.60
CA LEU A 229 -3.41 4.64 -17.73
C LEU A 229 -2.47 5.80 -18.11
N PHE A 230 -1.54 6.20 -17.23
CA PHE A 230 -0.63 7.32 -17.50
C PHE A 230 0.86 6.99 -17.36
N LEU A 231 1.20 5.81 -16.84
CA LEU A 231 2.60 5.38 -16.73
C LEU A 231 3.06 4.65 -18.00
N GLY A 232 4.31 4.85 -18.37
CA GLY A 232 5.04 4.14 -19.40
C GLY A 232 4.29 4.06 -20.74
N SER A 233 4.09 2.85 -21.23
CA SER A 233 3.39 2.60 -22.49
C SER A 233 1.88 2.84 -22.44
N GLN A 234 1.28 3.04 -21.26
CA GLN A 234 -0.15 3.17 -21.02
C GLN A 234 -0.98 1.89 -21.35
N THR A 235 -0.32 0.74 -21.45
CA THR A 235 -0.96 -0.54 -21.78
C THR A 235 -1.20 -1.43 -20.56
N ASN A 236 -0.74 -1.00 -19.37
CA ASN A 236 -0.97 -1.71 -18.12
C ASN A 236 -2.45 -1.63 -17.72
N ALA A 237 -2.96 -2.73 -17.17
CA ALA A 237 -4.35 -2.81 -16.76
C ALA A 237 -4.66 -1.92 -15.54
N THR A 238 -5.89 -1.44 -15.49
CA THR A 238 -6.50 -0.68 -14.40
C THR A 238 -7.65 -1.47 -13.82
N TYR A 239 -7.69 -1.65 -12.50
CA TYR A 239 -8.62 -2.54 -11.81
C TYR A 239 -9.69 -1.75 -11.05
N THR A 240 -10.86 -1.58 -11.67
CA THR A 240 -11.98 -0.83 -11.08
C THR A 240 -12.82 -1.66 -10.11
N GLN A 241 -12.65 -2.98 -10.12
CA GLN A 241 -13.45 -3.94 -9.38
C GLN A 241 -14.97 -3.82 -9.65
N PRO A 242 -15.63 -4.81 -10.29
CA PRO A 242 -15.07 -6.12 -10.66
C PRO A 242 -14.41 -6.17 -12.04
N TYR A 243 -14.40 -5.08 -12.79
CA TYR A 243 -13.81 -5.03 -14.13
C TYR A 243 -12.36 -4.58 -14.09
N SER A 244 -11.59 -5.00 -15.10
CA SER A 244 -10.31 -4.39 -15.43
C SER A 244 -10.34 -3.84 -16.86
N LEU A 245 -9.61 -2.72 -17.06
CA LEU A 245 -9.53 -2.02 -18.33
C LEU A 245 -8.06 -1.89 -18.73
N ALA A 246 -7.78 -1.98 -20.04
CA ALA A 246 -6.44 -1.72 -20.59
C ALA A 246 -6.57 -1.12 -21.99
N TRP A 247 -5.70 -0.18 -22.35
CA TRP A 247 -5.64 0.33 -23.73
C TRP A 247 -4.93 -0.69 -24.62
N SER A 248 -5.62 -1.19 -25.65
CA SER A 248 -5.08 -2.20 -26.55
C SER A 248 -3.88 -1.69 -27.37
N LYS A 249 -3.88 -0.41 -27.75
CA LYS A 249 -2.77 0.31 -28.45
C LYS A 249 -2.16 -0.48 -29.62
N GLY A 250 -3.00 -1.14 -30.43
CA GLY A 250 -2.58 -1.99 -31.55
C GLY A 250 -2.01 -3.35 -31.15
N GLY A 251 -2.04 -3.68 -29.87
CA GLY A 251 -1.65 -4.98 -29.33
C GLY A 251 -2.78 -6.01 -29.40
N GLY A 252 -2.61 -7.11 -28.66
CA GLY A 252 -3.59 -8.18 -28.54
C GLY A 252 -3.80 -8.99 -29.82
N SER A 253 -4.80 -9.87 -29.83
CA SER A 253 -5.11 -10.75 -30.95
C SER A 253 -5.73 -9.98 -32.12
N LEU A 254 -6.53 -8.97 -31.84
CA LEU A 254 -7.30 -8.21 -32.83
C LEU A 254 -6.57 -6.97 -33.36
N LYS A 255 -5.39 -6.63 -32.79
CA LYS A 255 -4.64 -5.40 -33.13
C LYS A 255 -5.51 -4.13 -33.02
N SER A 256 -6.44 -4.12 -32.09
CA SER A 256 -7.36 -3.01 -31.82
C SER A 256 -6.64 -1.78 -31.23
N TRP A 257 -7.29 -0.61 -31.30
CA TRP A 257 -6.84 0.62 -30.66
C TRP A 257 -7.83 1.12 -29.58
N GLY A 258 -8.83 0.29 -29.25
CA GLY A 258 -9.84 0.61 -28.23
C GLY A 258 -9.43 0.23 -26.81
N MET A 259 -10.38 0.40 -25.90
CA MET A 259 -10.26 0.01 -24.49
C MET A 259 -10.74 -1.44 -24.32
N ILE A 260 -9.86 -2.30 -23.87
CA ILE A 260 -10.20 -3.68 -23.49
C ILE A 260 -11.00 -3.63 -22.18
N VAL A 261 -12.07 -4.40 -22.12
CA VAL A 261 -12.90 -4.63 -20.92
C VAL A 261 -12.83 -6.10 -20.57
N SER A 262 -12.33 -6.38 -19.37
CA SER A 262 -12.12 -7.75 -18.88
C SER A 262 -12.92 -8.00 -17.60
N HIS A 263 -13.31 -9.24 -17.38
CA HIS A 263 -13.80 -9.76 -16.11
C HIS A 263 -13.29 -11.18 -15.90
N VAL A 264 -12.64 -11.45 -14.76
CA VAL A 264 -12.05 -12.75 -14.46
C VAL A 264 -13.01 -13.63 -13.65
N GLN A 265 -12.94 -14.94 -13.88
CA GLN A 265 -13.69 -15.95 -13.13
C GLN A 265 -12.73 -16.88 -12.37
N SER A 266 -13.24 -17.57 -11.34
CA SER A 266 -12.40 -18.42 -10.48
C SER A 266 -11.65 -19.54 -11.24
N HIS A 267 -12.26 -20.07 -12.30
CA HIS A 267 -11.64 -21.13 -13.12
C HIS A 267 -10.50 -20.63 -14.04
N MET A 268 -10.35 -19.28 -14.17
CA MET A 268 -9.29 -18.67 -14.99
C MET A 268 -8.00 -18.43 -14.19
N LEU A 269 -8.02 -18.67 -12.86
CA LEU A 269 -6.85 -18.49 -12.00
C LEU A 269 -5.75 -19.48 -12.34
N ALA A 270 -4.54 -18.96 -12.48
CA ALA A 270 -3.34 -19.79 -12.47
C ALA A 270 -2.76 -19.84 -11.04
N TYR A 271 -2.36 -21.04 -10.62
CA TYR A 271 -1.81 -21.26 -9.28
C TYR A 271 -0.35 -21.63 -9.36
N GLY A 272 0.42 -21.15 -8.38
CA GLY A 272 1.81 -21.55 -8.15
C GLY A 272 1.93 -22.97 -7.59
N PRO A 273 3.17 -23.44 -7.42
CA PRO A 273 3.39 -24.75 -6.80
C PRO A 273 2.94 -24.76 -5.34
N PRO A 274 2.55 -25.92 -4.79
CA PRO A 274 2.24 -26.06 -3.37
C PRO A 274 3.49 -25.85 -2.51
N ASP A 275 3.31 -25.29 -1.31
CA ASP A 275 4.35 -25.20 -0.29
C ASP A 275 4.20 -26.37 0.71
N ASN A 276 5.08 -27.36 0.60
CA ASN A 276 5.07 -28.54 1.47
C ASN A 276 5.63 -28.29 2.88
N LYS A 277 6.11 -27.09 3.16
CA LYS A 277 6.52 -26.68 4.52
C LYS A 277 5.33 -26.26 5.38
N ILE A 278 4.20 -25.93 4.75
CA ILE A 278 3.01 -25.43 5.42
C ILE A 278 1.96 -26.55 5.51
N PRO A 279 1.31 -26.78 6.66
CA PRO A 279 0.22 -27.75 6.78
C PRO A 279 -0.87 -27.51 5.73
N GLY A 280 -1.32 -28.59 5.07
CA GLY A 280 -2.31 -28.48 4.00
C GLY A 280 -1.73 -28.19 2.61
N ASN A 281 -0.43 -27.97 2.47
CA ASN A 281 0.28 -27.71 1.20
C ASN A 281 -0.38 -26.59 0.36
N PRO A 282 -0.59 -25.38 0.91
CA PRO A 282 -1.21 -24.31 0.16
C PRO A 282 -0.36 -23.92 -1.05
N VAL A 283 -1.00 -23.37 -2.08
CA VAL A 283 -0.26 -22.81 -3.23
C VAL A 283 0.47 -21.54 -2.85
N LYS A 284 1.68 -21.33 -3.38
CA LYS A 284 2.54 -20.18 -3.06
C LYS A 284 1.99 -18.85 -3.59
N TYR A 285 1.26 -18.89 -4.71
CA TYR A 285 0.64 -17.70 -5.30
C TYR A 285 -0.57 -18.09 -6.14
N TYR A 286 -1.36 -17.10 -6.45
CA TYR A 286 -2.30 -17.17 -7.57
C TYR A 286 -2.30 -15.86 -8.35
N ILE A 287 -2.56 -15.96 -9.66
CA ILE A 287 -2.59 -14.83 -10.57
C ILE A 287 -3.78 -14.94 -11.52
N ASN A 288 -4.38 -13.81 -11.83
CA ASN A 288 -5.43 -13.72 -12.84
C ASN A 288 -4.84 -13.36 -14.20
N PRO A 289 -5.45 -13.80 -15.30
CA PRO A 289 -5.08 -13.33 -16.63
C PRO A 289 -5.33 -11.82 -16.76
N VAL A 290 -4.46 -11.11 -17.49
CA VAL A 290 -4.53 -9.67 -17.70
C VAL A 290 -5.03 -9.38 -19.13
N ALA A 291 -5.82 -8.34 -19.28
CA ALA A 291 -6.30 -7.81 -20.57
C ALA A 291 -6.99 -8.88 -21.46
N LEU A 292 -7.86 -9.72 -20.84
CA LEU A 292 -8.73 -10.60 -21.59
C LEU A 292 -9.67 -9.78 -22.48
N GLU A 293 -9.61 -10.03 -23.79
CA GLU A 293 -10.41 -9.30 -24.79
C GLU A 293 -11.87 -9.81 -24.81
N HIS A 294 -12.58 -9.79 -23.64
CA HIS A 294 -14.00 -10.11 -23.63
C HIS A 294 -14.77 -9.13 -24.55
N LEU A 295 -14.59 -7.85 -24.31
CA LEU A 295 -15.04 -6.78 -25.19
C LEU A 295 -13.93 -5.74 -25.33
N ILE A 296 -13.83 -5.14 -26.53
CA ILE A 296 -13.01 -3.95 -26.76
C ILE A 296 -13.93 -2.87 -27.29
N LEU A 297 -14.01 -1.74 -26.58
CA LEU A 297 -14.78 -0.57 -27.01
C LEU A 297 -13.86 0.33 -27.84
N SER A 298 -14.04 0.30 -29.16
CA SER A 298 -13.19 0.96 -30.15
C SER A 298 -14.04 1.75 -31.16
N ALA A 299 -13.39 2.34 -32.14
CA ALA A 299 -14.01 2.99 -33.31
C ALA A 299 -13.13 2.80 -34.56
N THR A 300 -13.75 2.88 -35.75
CA THR A 300 -13.05 2.69 -37.03
C THR A 300 -11.99 3.78 -37.30
N GLU A 301 -12.10 4.95 -36.65
CA GLU A 301 -11.17 6.08 -36.75
C GLU A 301 -9.93 5.93 -35.85
N LEU A 302 -9.92 4.93 -34.95
CA LEU A 302 -8.76 4.69 -34.10
C LEU A 302 -7.69 3.85 -34.83
N GLY A 303 -6.44 4.22 -34.66
CA GLY A 303 -5.31 3.58 -35.33
C GLY A 303 -3.96 4.05 -34.76
N GLN A 304 -2.89 3.88 -35.51
CA GLN A 304 -1.53 4.18 -35.10
C GLN A 304 -1.30 5.64 -34.65
N SER A 305 -2.13 6.59 -35.15
CA SER A 305 -2.07 8.01 -34.75
C SER A 305 -2.84 8.31 -33.47
N SER A 306 -3.54 7.33 -32.90
CA SER A 306 -4.35 7.52 -31.70
C SER A 306 -3.47 7.80 -30.49
N ILE A 307 -3.97 8.67 -29.61
CA ILE A 307 -3.35 9.02 -28.34
C ILE A 307 -4.36 8.82 -27.22
N MET A 308 -3.85 8.51 -26.03
CA MET A 308 -4.66 8.49 -24.81
C MET A 308 -4.11 9.52 -23.81
N SER A 309 -5.01 10.32 -23.23
CA SER A 309 -4.73 11.20 -22.09
C SER A 309 -5.59 10.79 -20.89
N VAL A 310 -5.11 11.15 -19.70
CA VAL A 310 -5.90 11.00 -18.46
C VAL A 310 -6.30 12.38 -17.98
N GLU A 311 -7.60 12.52 -17.72
CA GLU A 311 -8.18 13.80 -17.31
C GLU A 311 -8.89 13.66 -15.96
N GLN A 312 -8.87 14.73 -15.17
CA GLN A 312 -9.56 14.83 -13.88
C GLN A 312 -9.28 13.64 -12.93
N PRO A 313 -8.02 13.23 -12.71
CA PRO A 313 -7.71 12.18 -11.75
C PRO A 313 -8.11 12.63 -10.34
N LYS A 314 -8.89 11.82 -9.65
CA LYS A 314 -9.39 12.03 -8.27
C LYS A 314 -9.14 10.78 -7.43
N ALA A 315 -9.55 10.81 -6.15
CA ALA A 315 -9.34 9.68 -5.24
C ALA A 315 -9.96 8.36 -5.75
N PHE A 316 -11.14 8.42 -6.36
CA PHE A 316 -11.95 7.25 -6.73
C PHE A 316 -12.21 7.14 -8.24
N SER A 317 -11.68 8.06 -9.05
CA SER A 317 -12.01 8.14 -10.47
C SER A 317 -10.96 8.87 -11.29
N ALA A 318 -10.94 8.57 -12.60
CA ALA A 318 -10.25 9.32 -13.65
C ALA A 318 -11.02 9.17 -14.96
N ASN A 319 -10.77 10.04 -15.95
CA ASN A 319 -11.24 9.87 -17.30
C ASN A 319 -10.09 9.46 -18.22
N ALA A 320 -10.17 8.29 -18.86
CA ALA A 320 -9.29 7.93 -19.96
C ALA A 320 -9.91 8.44 -21.28
N VAL A 321 -9.18 9.28 -22.02
CA VAL A 321 -9.67 9.90 -23.26
C VAL A 321 -8.81 9.42 -24.42
N ILE A 322 -9.37 8.59 -25.30
CA ILE A 322 -8.71 8.10 -26.52
C ILE A 322 -9.17 8.94 -27.69
N LYS A 323 -8.23 9.61 -28.37
CA LYS A 323 -8.49 10.44 -29.58
C LYS A 323 -7.94 9.76 -30.81
N SER A 324 -8.58 9.96 -31.97
CA SER A 324 -8.10 9.41 -33.25
C SER A 324 -6.71 9.96 -33.64
N SER A 325 -6.39 11.17 -33.20
CA SER A 325 -5.06 11.79 -33.33
C SER A 325 -4.93 12.98 -32.38
N ALA A 326 -3.70 13.49 -32.22
CA ALA A 326 -3.46 14.73 -31.48
C ALA A 326 -4.26 15.89 -32.07
N GLY A 327 -5.03 16.60 -31.22
CA GLY A 327 -5.88 17.71 -31.64
C GLY A 327 -7.22 17.33 -32.28
N SER A 328 -7.51 16.05 -32.48
CA SER A 328 -8.80 15.60 -33.00
C SER A 328 -9.94 15.89 -32.00
N ALA A 329 -11.11 16.29 -32.53
CA ALA A 329 -12.35 16.33 -31.78
C ALA A 329 -13.03 14.95 -31.67
N GLN A 330 -12.68 14.01 -32.55
CA GLN A 330 -13.15 12.64 -32.52
C GLN A 330 -12.46 11.89 -31.39
N GLN A 331 -13.26 11.43 -30.41
CA GLN A 331 -12.74 10.80 -29.21
C GLN A 331 -13.74 9.85 -28.57
N ILE A 332 -13.21 8.93 -27.75
CA ILE A 332 -13.98 8.13 -26.80
C ILE A 332 -13.48 8.49 -25.39
N THR A 333 -14.37 8.89 -24.50
CA THR A 333 -14.06 9.11 -23.09
C THR A 333 -14.58 7.96 -22.26
N PHE A 334 -13.72 7.40 -21.43
CA PHE A 334 -14.02 6.34 -20.47
C PHE A 334 -13.96 6.90 -19.04
N PRO A 335 -15.09 7.21 -18.39
CA PRO A 335 -15.10 7.46 -16.95
C PRO A 335 -14.76 6.17 -16.21
N VAL A 336 -13.61 6.15 -15.56
CA VAL A 336 -13.05 5.00 -14.82
C VAL A 336 -13.26 5.26 -13.34
N VAL A 337 -14.19 4.54 -12.72
CA VAL A 337 -14.60 4.75 -11.33
C VAL A 337 -14.59 3.44 -10.57
N GLN A 338 -13.99 3.42 -9.36
CA GLN A 338 -13.98 2.22 -8.52
C GLN A 338 -15.40 1.73 -8.24
N GLY A 339 -15.63 0.42 -8.42
CA GLY A 339 -16.93 -0.19 -8.20
C GLY A 339 -18.00 0.07 -9.28
N MET A 340 -17.65 0.68 -10.41
CA MET A 340 -18.63 0.98 -11.46
C MET A 340 -19.38 -0.27 -11.97
N GLY A 341 -20.70 -0.21 -12.06
CA GLY A 341 -21.56 -1.31 -12.49
C GLY A 341 -21.54 -1.56 -13.99
N TYR A 342 -21.19 -0.54 -14.77
CA TYR A 342 -20.96 -0.59 -16.21
C TYR A 342 -19.60 -0.01 -16.55
N VAL A 343 -18.95 -0.59 -17.54
CA VAL A 343 -17.92 0.14 -18.27
C VAL A 343 -18.60 0.99 -19.33
N THR A 344 -18.42 2.30 -19.25
CA THR A 344 -19.08 3.29 -20.11
C THR A 344 -18.07 3.93 -21.04
N ALA A 345 -18.40 3.98 -22.34
CA ALA A 345 -17.69 4.71 -23.37
C ALA A 345 -18.56 5.83 -23.91
N VAL A 346 -18.09 7.08 -23.82
CA VAL A 346 -18.77 8.27 -24.36
C VAL A 346 -18.12 8.62 -25.69
N TYR A 347 -18.85 8.38 -26.76
CA TYR A 347 -18.40 8.62 -28.14
C TYR A 347 -18.73 10.04 -28.58
N ASN A 348 -17.82 10.65 -29.31
CA ASN A 348 -18.01 11.94 -29.95
C ASN A 348 -17.63 11.87 -31.44
N ASP A 349 -18.66 11.83 -32.33
CA ASP A 349 -18.57 11.80 -33.80
C ASP A 349 -17.64 10.70 -34.34
N MET A 350 -17.90 9.43 -33.94
CA MET A 350 -17.13 8.26 -34.34
C MET A 350 -18.03 7.13 -34.86
N GLU A 351 -17.44 6.18 -35.58
CA GLU A 351 -18.12 4.93 -35.97
C GLU A 351 -17.75 3.82 -34.97
N PRO A 352 -18.63 3.45 -34.02
CA PRO A 352 -18.33 2.45 -33.01
C PRO A 352 -17.96 1.11 -33.62
N LEU A 353 -16.84 0.55 -33.16
CA LEU A 353 -16.38 -0.79 -33.44
C LEU A 353 -16.20 -1.53 -32.12
N ILE A 354 -17.12 -2.45 -31.80
CA ILE A 354 -17.03 -3.26 -30.61
C ILE A 354 -16.47 -4.61 -31.01
N GLU A 355 -15.38 -5.01 -30.37
CA GLU A 355 -14.62 -6.21 -30.76
C GLU A 355 -14.59 -7.21 -29.62
N SER A 356 -14.35 -8.49 -29.94
CA SER A 356 -14.16 -9.56 -28.94
C SER A 356 -13.14 -10.60 -29.46
N GLY A 357 -12.06 -10.80 -28.69
CA GLY A 357 -11.11 -11.88 -28.89
C GLY A 357 -11.63 -13.24 -28.38
N ILE A 358 -12.72 -13.25 -27.61
CA ILE A 358 -13.43 -14.46 -27.13
C ILE A 358 -14.49 -14.94 -28.15
N PHE A 359 -14.72 -14.19 -29.19
CA PHE A 359 -15.70 -14.36 -30.26
C PHE A 359 -17.17 -14.19 -29.85
N PHE A 360 -17.90 -13.46 -30.68
CA PHE A 360 -19.35 -13.33 -30.61
C PHE A 360 -20.04 -14.59 -31.12
N ARG A 361 -20.64 -15.37 -30.21
CA ARG A 361 -21.53 -16.44 -30.58
C ARG A 361 -22.83 -15.92 -31.18
N LYS A 362 -23.38 -14.87 -30.53
CA LYS A 362 -24.64 -14.25 -30.90
C LYS A 362 -24.78 -12.86 -30.31
N VAL A 363 -25.35 -11.95 -31.08
CA VAL A 363 -25.79 -10.63 -30.60
C VAL A 363 -27.25 -10.46 -30.95
N VAL A 364 -28.06 -10.09 -29.94
CA VAL A 364 -29.52 -9.99 -30.10
C VAL A 364 -29.99 -8.62 -29.62
N SER A 365 -30.70 -7.88 -30.49
CA SER A 365 -31.44 -6.69 -30.05
C SER A 365 -32.53 -7.10 -29.07
N ALA A 366 -32.51 -6.51 -27.87
CA ALA A 366 -33.48 -6.82 -26.80
C ALA A 366 -34.42 -5.66 -26.50
N GLY A 367 -34.61 -4.78 -27.47
CA GLY A 367 -35.53 -3.66 -27.40
C GLY A 367 -35.00 -2.45 -26.65
N SER A 368 -35.89 -1.65 -26.06
CA SER A 368 -35.58 -0.43 -25.35
C SER A 368 -36.15 -0.54 -23.93
N PRO A 369 -35.27 -0.81 -22.91
CA PRO A 369 -35.75 -0.91 -21.52
C PRO A 369 -36.22 0.42 -20.97
N ARG A 370 -35.75 1.53 -21.56
CA ARG A 370 -36.12 2.91 -21.21
C ARG A 370 -36.11 3.77 -22.49
N PRO A 371 -36.93 4.84 -22.60
CA PRO A 371 -37.00 5.68 -23.80
C PRO A 371 -35.62 6.19 -24.25
N GLY A 372 -35.25 5.89 -25.51
CA GLY A 372 -34.00 6.30 -26.14
C GLY A 372 -32.75 5.59 -25.59
N ILE A 373 -32.93 4.45 -24.96
CA ILE A 373 -31.85 3.53 -24.55
C ILE A 373 -32.11 2.17 -25.21
N PHE A 374 -31.19 1.68 -26.00
CA PHE A 374 -31.32 0.46 -26.77
C PHE A 374 -30.44 -0.64 -26.20
N LYS A 375 -31.03 -1.79 -25.93
CA LYS A 375 -30.39 -2.95 -25.31
C LYS A 375 -30.04 -4.03 -26.33
N TYR A 376 -28.85 -4.59 -26.16
CA TYR A 376 -28.38 -5.78 -26.86
C TYR A 376 -27.88 -6.81 -25.86
N GLN A 377 -28.22 -8.08 -26.06
CA GLN A 377 -27.61 -9.22 -25.36
C GLN A 377 -26.47 -9.77 -26.21
N VAL A 378 -25.31 -9.83 -25.64
CA VAL A 378 -24.07 -10.32 -26.27
C VAL A 378 -23.69 -11.63 -25.62
N PHE A 379 -23.65 -12.70 -26.40
CA PHE A 379 -23.27 -14.04 -25.99
C PHE A 379 -21.91 -14.35 -26.59
N LEU A 380 -20.91 -14.65 -25.73
CA LEU A 380 -19.55 -15.00 -26.13
C LEU A 380 -19.35 -16.51 -26.17
N ASP A 381 -18.30 -16.97 -26.84
CA ASP A 381 -17.99 -18.42 -26.98
C ASP A 381 -17.52 -19.08 -25.67
N ASP A 382 -17.14 -18.29 -24.64
CA ASP A 382 -16.86 -18.75 -23.27
C ASP A 382 -18.14 -18.94 -22.42
N ASP A 383 -19.31 -19.01 -23.03
CA ASP A 383 -20.63 -19.11 -22.39
C ASP A 383 -21.02 -17.90 -21.53
N THR A 384 -20.26 -16.82 -21.56
CA THR A 384 -20.63 -15.60 -20.81
C THR A 384 -21.66 -14.75 -21.56
N THR A 385 -22.51 -14.09 -20.79
CA THR A 385 -23.50 -13.14 -21.30
C THR A 385 -23.15 -11.73 -20.83
N TRP A 386 -23.04 -10.84 -21.80
CA TRP A 386 -22.86 -9.42 -21.56
C TRP A 386 -24.09 -8.65 -22.03
N LEU A 387 -24.40 -7.56 -21.33
CA LEU A 387 -25.43 -6.60 -21.71
C LEU A 387 -24.75 -5.36 -22.28
N LEU A 388 -25.24 -4.90 -23.43
CA LEU A 388 -24.80 -3.66 -24.04
C LEU A 388 -25.99 -2.73 -24.12
N TYR A 389 -25.81 -1.49 -23.66
CA TYR A 389 -26.83 -0.43 -23.73
C TYR A 389 -26.24 0.74 -24.52
N ALA A 390 -26.97 1.16 -25.55
CA ALA A 390 -26.60 2.35 -26.33
C ALA A 390 -27.61 3.48 -26.06
N THR A 391 -27.09 4.65 -25.77
CA THR A 391 -27.85 5.89 -25.58
C THR A 391 -27.34 6.92 -26.58
N PRO A 392 -27.85 6.88 -27.85
CA PRO A 392 -27.43 7.82 -28.89
C PRO A 392 -27.98 9.23 -28.61
N ALA A 393 -27.17 10.25 -28.91
CA ALA A 393 -27.58 11.65 -28.77
C ALA A 393 -28.81 12.02 -29.65
N GLY A 394 -28.91 11.41 -30.83
CA GLY A 394 -30.05 11.58 -31.72
C GLY A 394 -31.32 10.83 -31.34
N GLY A 395 -31.25 9.94 -30.32
CA GLY A 395 -32.41 9.20 -29.80
C GLY A 395 -32.91 8.04 -30.67
N GLU A 396 -32.29 7.76 -31.81
CA GLU A 396 -32.64 6.64 -32.70
C GLU A 396 -31.76 5.41 -32.43
N ASP A 397 -32.33 4.19 -32.63
CA ASP A 397 -31.62 2.94 -32.47
C ASP A 397 -30.40 2.90 -33.41
N PRO A 398 -29.16 2.75 -32.87
CA PRO A 398 -27.96 2.69 -33.68
C PRO A 398 -27.86 1.43 -34.54
N LYS A 399 -28.71 0.42 -34.31
CA LYS A 399 -28.84 -0.80 -35.11
C LYS A 399 -27.48 -1.51 -35.32
N PHE A 400 -26.78 -1.78 -34.23
CA PHE A 400 -25.52 -2.52 -34.28
C PHE A 400 -25.66 -3.80 -35.08
N LYS A 401 -24.68 -4.08 -35.93
CA LYS A 401 -24.65 -5.26 -36.81
C LYS A 401 -23.39 -6.11 -36.52
N LEU A 402 -23.63 -7.40 -36.34
CA LEU A 402 -22.55 -8.37 -36.29
C LEU A 402 -21.92 -8.49 -37.69
N VAL A 403 -20.71 -7.98 -37.83
CA VAL A 403 -19.92 -7.97 -39.09
C VAL A 403 -19.16 -9.26 -39.26
N SER A 404 -18.62 -9.79 -38.15
CA SER A 404 -17.90 -11.04 -38.10
C SER A 404 -18.01 -11.65 -36.70
N LYS A 405 -17.38 -12.80 -36.46
CA LYS A 405 -17.31 -13.38 -35.10
C LYS A 405 -16.54 -12.51 -34.10
N THR A 406 -15.77 -11.55 -34.57
CA THR A 406 -14.93 -10.69 -33.74
C THR A 406 -15.33 -9.22 -33.77
N HIS A 407 -16.25 -8.81 -34.65
CA HIS A 407 -16.57 -7.38 -34.86
C HIS A 407 -18.07 -7.12 -34.90
N LEU A 408 -18.53 -6.18 -34.08
CA LEU A 408 -19.86 -5.62 -34.04
C LEU A 408 -19.75 -4.12 -34.39
N GLY A 409 -20.29 -3.74 -35.55
CA GLY A 409 -20.22 -2.37 -36.11
C GLY A 409 -21.41 -1.52 -35.77
N GLY A 410 -21.20 -0.23 -35.51
CA GLY A 410 -22.19 0.80 -35.33
C GLY A 410 -22.35 1.75 -36.51
N PRO A 411 -23.19 2.79 -36.40
CA PRO A 411 -23.36 3.79 -37.46
C PRO A 411 -22.23 4.82 -37.44
N LYS A 412 -21.92 5.36 -38.63
CA LYS A 412 -20.97 6.50 -38.77
C LYS A 412 -21.48 7.74 -38.06
N GLY A 413 -20.54 8.54 -37.52
CA GLY A 413 -20.84 9.80 -36.86
C GLY A 413 -21.64 9.64 -35.56
N PHE A 414 -21.49 8.48 -34.91
CA PHE A 414 -22.20 8.24 -33.64
C PHE A 414 -21.66 9.15 -32.53
N SER A 415 -22.58 9.84 -31.87
CA SER A 415 -22.36 10.58 -30.63
C SER A 415 -23.36 10.07 -29.60
N GLY A 416 -22.86 9.75 -28.39
CA GLY A 416 -23.69 9.16 -27.33
C GLY A 416 -22.87 8.22 -26.45
N THR A 417 -23.57 7.41 -25.63
CA THR A 417 -22.89 6.46 -24.73
C THR A 417 -23.13 5.00 -25.13
N ILE A 418 -22.13 4.19 -24.97
CA ILE A 418 -22.22 2.72 -24.99
C ILE A 418 -21.76 2.22 -23.62
N GLN A 419 -22.60 1.43 -22.96
CA GLN A 419 -22.35 0.85 -21.65
C GLN A 419 -22.35 -0.67 -21.80
N VAL A 420 -21.36 -1.34 -21.17
CA VAL A 420 -21.31 -2.80 -21.14
C VAL A 420 -21.24 -3.29 -19.71
N ALA A 421 -21.94 -4.39 -19.42
CA ALA A 421 -21.93 -5.05 -18.12
C ALA A 421 -22.04 -6.57 -18.30
N LYS A 422 -21.29 -7.32 -17.47
CA LYS A 422 -21.44 -8.78 -17.40
C LYS A 422 -22.67 -9.13 -16.57
N ASN A 423 -23.49 -10.02 -17.08
CA ASN A 423 -24.73 -10.45 -16.41
C ASN A 423 -24.63 -11.93 -16.00
N PRO A 424 -24.26 -12.25 -14.74
CA PRO A 424 -24.17 -13.63 -14.26
C PRO A 424 -25.54 -14.21 -13.88
N ALA A 425 -26.55 -13.36 -13.62
CA ALA A 425 -27.85 -13.75 -13.03
C ALA A 425 -29.00 -13.89 -14.06
N GLY A 426 -28.67 -13.90 -15.36
CA GLY A 426 -29.71 -14.05 -16.40
C GLY A 426 -30.81 -13.02 -16.32
N LYS A 427 -32.08 -13.43 -16.49
CA LYS A 427 -33.23 -12.49 -16.49
C LYS A 427 -33.43 -11.80 -15.13
N SER A 428 -33.12 -12.41 -14.02
CA SER A 428 -33.26 -11.80 -12.68
C SER A 428 -32.31 -10.63 -12.49
N GLY A 429 -31.06 -10.73 -13.02
CA GLY A 429 -30.10 -9.65 -13.01
C GLY A 429 -30.41 -8.54 -14.01
N GLU A 430 -30.94 -8.87 -15.19
CA GLU A 430 -31.25 -7.88 -16.24
C GLU A 430 -32.10 -6.73 -15.74
N LYS A 431 -33.09 -6.97 -14.88
CA LYS A 431 -34.00 -5.92 -14.36
C LYS A 431 -33.22 -4.80 -13.64
N PHE A 432 -32.16 -5.13 -12.92
CA PHE A 432 -31.38 -4.12 -12.20
C PHE A 432 -30.55 -3.28 -13.17
N TYR A 433 -29.89 -3.94 -14.14
CA TYR A 433 -29.18 -3.24 -15.20
C TYR A 433 -30.13 -2.40 -16.08
N ASP A 434 -31.27 -2.94 -16.48
CA ASP A 434 -32.26 -2.20 -17.28
C ASP A 434 -32.74 -0.91 -16.59
N ASN A 435 -32.99 -0.98 -15.27
CA ASN A 435 -33.43 0.17 -14.46
C ASN A 435 -32.35 1.24 -14.29
N SER A 436 -31.09 0.84 -14.28
CA SER A 436 -29.92 1.74 -14.09
C SER A 436 -29.25 2.14 -15.42
N SER A 437 -29.73 1.61 -16.57
CA SER A 437 -29.13 1.90 -17.87
C SER A 437 -29.24 3.38 -18.26
N GLY A 438 -28.28 3.90 -18.99
CA GLY A 438 -28.19 5.28 -19.46
C GLY A 438 -27.62 6.28 -18.48
N VAL A 439 -27.35 5.89 -17.20
CA VAL A 439 -26.56 6.69 -16.25
C VAL A 439 -25.29 5.95 -15.83
N TYR A 440 -24.28 6.71 -15.45
CA TYR A 440 -22.97 6.18 -15.06
C TYR A 440 -22.29 7.12 -14.07
N PRO A 441 -21.42 6.61 -13.17
CA PRO A 441 -20.64 7.43 -12.26
C PRO A 441 -19.52 8.16 -13.02
N VAL A 442 -19.20 9.38 -12.61
CA VAL A 442 -18.11 10.19 -13.19
C VAL A 442 -17.11 10.63 -12.13
N ALA A 443 -17.50 10.65 -10.85
CA ALA A 443 -16.63 10.94 -9.73
C ALA A 443 -17.15 10.26 -8.46
N GLY A 444 -16.25 9.99 -7.52
CA GLY A 444 -16.58 9.54 -6.17
C GLY A 444 -16.07 10.53 -5.13
N GLU A 445 -16.78 10.63 -4.02
CA GLU A 445 -16.46 11.46 -2.87
C GLU A 445 -16.67 10.67 -1.58
N ILE A 446 -16.03 11.12 -0.50
CA ILE A 446 -16.21 10.54 0.82
C ILE A 446 -16.47 11.63 1.85
N SER A 447 -17.34 11.32 2.80
CA SER A 447 -17.55 12.09 4.03
C SER A 447 -17.59 11.14 5.22
N GLY A 448 -17.37 11.63 6.42
CA GLY A 448 -17.43 10.75 7.59
C GLY A 448 -17.36 11.52 8.89
N SER A 449 -17.78 10.85 9.97
CA SER A 449 -17.78 11.38 11.32
C SER A 449 -17.54 10.28 12.36
N LEU A 450 -17.10 10.71 13.56
CA LEU A 450 -16.97 9.85 14.72
C LEU A 450 -17.83 10.39 15.87
N THR A 451 -18.65 9.52 16.46
CA THR A 451 -19.47 9.84 17.65
C THR A 451 -19.28 8.73 18.68
N GLY A 452 -18.71 9.08 19.86
CA GLY A 452 -18.31 8.07 20.83
C GLY A 452 -17.24 7.15 20.23
N ASP A 453 -17.53 5.87 20.18
CA ASP A 453 -16.73 4.81 19.57
C ASP A 453 -17.30 4.27 18.24
N VAL A 454 -18.23 5.01 17.64
CA VAL A 454 -18.87 4.66 16.38
C VAL A 454 -18.46 5.63 15.28
N GLY A 455 -17.71 5.13 14.31
CA GLY A 455 -17.37 5.81 13.08
C GLY A 455 -18.46 5.57 12.02
N THR A 456 -18.81 6.62 11.29
CA THR A 456 -19.71 6.51 10.14
C THR A 456 -19.05 7.22 8.96
N TYR A 457 -19.01 6.56 7.80
CA TYR A 457 -18.54 7.21 6.58
C TYR A 457 -19.44 6.87 5.40
N THR A 458 -19.51 7.78 4.45
CA THR A 458 -20.35 7.66 3.28
C THR A 458 -19.53 7.82 2.01
N LEU A 459 -19.50 6.78 1.18
CA LEU A 459 -19.05 6.86 -0.20
C LEU A 459 -20.21 7.32 -1.07
N SER A 460 -20.02 8.34 -1.88
CA SER A 460 -21.05 8.89 -2.77
C SER A 460 -20.50 9.14 -4.17
N TRP A 461 -21.37 9.01 -5.18
CA TRP A 461 -20.95 9.14 -6.58
C TRP A 461 -21.78 10.20 -7.30
N THR A 462 -21.07 11.09 -7.97
CA THR A 462 -21.66 11.97 -8.97
C THR A 462 -21.91 11.18 -10.25
N LYS A 463 -23.09 11.31 -10.81
CA LYS A 463 -23.49 10.61 -12.03
C LYS A 463 -23.73 11.54 -13.21
N SER A 464 -23.55 11.00 -14.41
CA SER A 464 -23.89 11.63 -15.70
C SER A 464 -24.77 10.69 -16.52
N GLY A 465 -25.25 11.16 -17.68
CA GLY A 465 -26.05 10.37 -18.62
C GLY A 465 -27.47 10.89 -18.80
N LYS A 466 -28.37 9.98 -19.18
CA LYS A 466 -29.77 10.30 -19.50
C LYS A 466 -30.69 10.11 -18.29
N ASP A 467 -31.62 11.04 -18.08
CA ASP A 467 -32.65 10.99 -17.01
C ASP A 467 -32.01 10.85 -15.59
N ILE A 468 -31.00 11.65 -15.31
CA ILE A 468 -30.18 11.60 -14.09
C ILE A 468 -31.04 11.61 -12.81
N LYS A 469 -32.14 12.42 -12.78
CA LYS A 469 -32.95 12.60 -11.56
C LYS A 469 -33.76 11.36 -11.18
N GLY A 470 -34.13 10.51 -12.14
CA GLY A 470 -35.03 9.37 -11.90
C GLY A 470 -34.36 8.01 -11.96
N THR A 471 -33.08 7.95 -12.33
CA THR A 471 -32.35 6.72 -12.58
C THR A 471 -31.23 6.50 -11.54
N PRO A 472 -31.29 5.42 -10.73
CA PRO A 472 -30.22 5.12 -9.76
C PRO A 472 -29.00 4.55 -10.45
N LEU A 473 -27.83 4.70 -9.81
CA LEU A 473 -26.62 3.96 -10.18
C LEU A 473 -26.73 2.50 -9.72
N ILE A 474 -25.96 1.63 -10.36
CA ILE A 474 -25.60 0.31 -9.88
C ILE A 474 -24.07 0.31 -9.67
N MET A 475 -23.64 0.02 -8.43
CA MET A 475 -22.24 0.03 -8.04
C MET A 475 -21.88 -1.25 -7.32
N PHE A 476 -20.66 -1.76 -7.48
CA PHE A 476 -20.20 -2.99 -6.84
C PHE A 476 -19.45 -2.71 -5.54
N ALA A 477 -19.91 -3.29 -4.46
CA ALA A 477 -19.31 -3.24 -3.13
C ALA A 477 -18.40 -4.45 -2.88
N LEU A 478 -17.23 -4.21 -2.29
CA LEU A 478 -16.33 -5.28 -1.85
C LEU A 478 -16.85 -5.94 -0.56
N PRO A 479 -16.42 -7.16 -0.20
CA PRO A 479 -16.88 -7.86 1.00
C PRO A 479 -16.80 -7.03 2.29
N HIS A 480 -15.69 -6.31 2.53
CA HIS A 480 -15.57 -5.49 3.72
C HIS A 480 -16.56 -4.32 3.78
N HIS A 481 -17.04 -3.80 2.63
CA HIS A 481 -18.11 -2.80 2.60
C HIS A 481 -19.43 -3.42 3.07
N VAL A 482 -19.80 -4.57 2.50
CA VAL A 482 -21.06 -5.27 2.82
C VAL A 482 -21.16 -5.56 4.32
N HIS A 483 -20.07 -5.93 4.97
CA HIS A 483 -20.01 -6.21 6.40
C HIS A 483 -20.21 -4.99 7.31
N SER A 484 -20.21 -3.79 6.78
CA SER A 484 -20.35 -2.55 7.55
C SER A 484 -21.48 -1.63 7.07
N PHE A 485 -22.29 -2.05 6.12
CA PHE A 485 -23.41 -1.24 5.67
C PHE A 485 -24.36 -0.90 6.79
N ASP A 486 -24.91 0.31 6.76
CA ASP A 486 -26.09 0.63 7.54
C ASP A 486 -27.31 -0.08 6.94
N SER A 487 -28.40 -0.18 7.71
CA SER A 487 -29.62 -0.89 7.26
C SER A 487 -30.25 -0.32 6.00
N ALA A 488 -30.09 0.99 5.75
CA ALA A 488 -30.62 1.64 4.56
C ALA A 488 -29.83 1.26 3.31
N THR A 489 -28.50 1.12 3.42
CA THR A 489 -27.65 0.65 2.33
C THR A 489 -27.82 -0.84 2.11
N GLU A 490 -27.87 -1.64 3.18
CA GLU A 490 -28.10 -3.09 3.14
C GLU A 490 -29.41 -3.44 2.39
N GLY A 491 -30.47 -2.68 2.61
CA GLY A 491 -31.77 -2.86 1.91
C GLY A 491 -31.73 -2.58 0.40
N ARG A 492 -30.60 -2.13 -0.16
CA ARG A 492 -30.38 -1.87 -1.60
C ARG A 492 -29.45 -2.87 -2.28
N ILE A 493 -29.00 -3.89 -1.56
CA ILE A 493 -28.21 -5.00 -2.09
C ILE A 493 -29.05 -5.80 -3.11
N THR A 494 -28.41 -6.24 -4.18
CA THR A 494 -29.00 -7.12 -5.19
C THR A 494 -28.43 -8.54 -5.12
N ASP A 495 -29.01 -9.45 -5.89
CA ASP A 495 -28.51 -10.81 -6.09
C ASP A 495 -27.42 -10.94 -7.19
N ILE A 496 -26.85 -9.82 -7.62
CA ILE A 496 -25.74 -9.81 -8.60
C ILE A 496 -24.40 -9.79 -7.88
N HIS A 497 -23.63 -10.86 -8.08
CA HIS A 497 -22.27 -10.99 -7.56
C HIS A 497 -21.32 -11.21 -8.73
N LEU A 498 -20.22 -10.46 -8.73
CA LEU A 498 -19.13 -10.65 -9.69
C LEU A 498 -17.79 -10.80 -8.93
N ARG A 499 -17.01 -11.79 -9.32
CA ARG A 499 -15.70 -11.99 -8.74
C ARG A 499 -14.79 -10.80 -9.03
N THR A 500 -14.03 -10.37 -8.03
CA THR A 500 -12.90 -9.46 -8.19
C THR A 500 -11.61 -10.24 -8.42
N THR A 501 -10.54 -9.56 -8.78
CA THR A 501 -9.25 -10.21 -9.01
C THR A 501 -8.67 -10.84 -7.73
N THR A 502 -8.62 -10.09 -6.60
CA THR A 502 -7.93 -10.54 -5.38
C THR A 502 -8.72 -10.33 -4.08
N LYS A 503 -9.99 -9.88 -4.16
CA LYS A 503 -10.80 -9.53 -2.98
C LYS A 503 -12.15 -10.28 -2.89
N GLY A 504 -12.20 -11.50 -3.44
CA GLY A 504 -13.41 -12.32 -3.40
C GLY A 504 -14.52 -11.80 -4.33
N ASN A 505 -15.77 -12.02 -3.95
CA ASN A 505 -16.94 -11.60 -4.73
C ASN A 505 -17.41 -10.22 -4.32
N SER A 506 -17.51 -9.29 -5.29
CA SER A 506 -18.22 -8.03 -5.10
C SER A 506 -19.72 -8.21 -5.27
N THR A 507 -20.50 -7.35 -4.64
CA THR A 507 -21.97 -7.37 -4.62
C THR A 507 -22.51 -6.07 -5.19
N ALA A 508 -23.42 -6.14 -6.14
CA ALA A 508 -24.03 -4.96 -6.73
C ALA A 508 -25.09 -4.33 -5.79
N VAL A 509 -24.99 -3.03 -5.60
CA VAL A 509 -25.86 -2.21 -4.76
C VAL A 509 -26.46 -1.08 -5.59
N ILE A 510 -27.75 -0.84 -5.43
CA ILE A 510 -28.48 0.22 -6.15
C ILE A 510 -28.44 1.53 -5.37
N GLY A 511 -28.02 2.61 -6.02
CA GLY A 511 -28.02 3.96 -5.46
C GLY A 511 -26.72 4.73 -5.68
N GLU A 512 -26.74 6.02 -5.32
CA GLU A 512 -25.63 6.96 -5.51
C GLU A 512 -24.71 7.09 -4.29
N SER A 513 -25.03 6.41 -3.18
CA SER A 513 -24.22 6.49 -1.97
C SER A 513 -24.37 5.24 -1.11
N TRP A 514 -23.33 4.93 -0.35
CA TRP A 514 -23.34 3.89 0.70
C TRP A 514 -22.89 4.51 2.01
N THR A 515 -23.63 4.21 3.07
CA THR A 515 -23.24 4.56 4.42
C THR A 515 -22.73 3.30 5.12
N LEU A 516 -21.54 3.42 5.71
CA LEU A 516 -20.81 2.36 6.36
C LEU A 516 -20.57 2.74 7.83
N VAL A 517 -20.67 1.78 8.74
CA VAL A 517 -20.63 1.98 10.19
C VAL A 517 -19.55 1.09 10.81
N GLU A 518 -18.58 1.72 11.45
CA GLU A 518 -17.53 1.08 12.25
C GLU A 518 -17.88 1.21 13.73
N LYS A 519 -18.16 0.10 14.38
CA LYS A 519 -18.50 0.06 15.81
C LYS A 519 -17.31 -0.38 16.65
N ASN A 520 -17.33 -0.02 17.93
CA ASN A 520 -16.32 -0.41 18.92
C ASN A 520 -14.90 0.02 18.48
N LEU A 521 -14.79 1.23 17.96
CA LEU A 521 -13.49 1.79 17.59
C LEU A 521 -12.59 1.95 18.81
N PRO A 522 -11.28 1.70 18.69
CA PRO A 522 -10.35 1.71 19.83
C PRO A 522 -9.95 3.15 20.18
N ILE A 523 -10.90 3.98 20.58
CA ILE A 523 -10.70 5.41 20.83
C ILE A 523 -9.77 5.67 22.01
N ASP A 524 -9.65 4.73 22.95
CA ASP A 524 -8.81 4.77 24.13
C ASP A 524 -7.36 4.36 23.89
N ILE A 525 -7.01 3.77 22.73
CA ILE A 525 -5.60 3.47 22.41
C ILE A 525 -4.76 4.75 22.50
N GLY A 526 -3.73 4.69 23.37
CA GLY A 526 -2.69 5.70 23.56
C GLY A 526 -1.31 5.18 23.17
N PHE A 527 -0.26 5.68 23.83
CA PHE A 527 1.11 5.18 23.69
C PHE A 527 1.42 3.98 24.62
N ALA A 528 0.62 3.79 25.67
CA ALA A 528 0.74 2.64 26.57
C ALA A 528 0.22 1.36 25.91
N PRO A 529 0.65 0.17 26.35
CA PRO A 529 0.07 -1.08 25.89
C PRO A 529 -1.45 -1.07 26.00
N TRP A 530 -2.12 -1.74 25.08
CA TRP A 530 -3.57 -1.81 25.01
C TRP A 530 -4.00 -3.25 24.77
N SER A 531 -5.04 -3.69 25.46
CA SER A 531 -5.64 -5.00 25.23
C SER A 531 -7.13 -4.89 24.92
N THR A 532 -7.66 -5.89 24.22
CA THR A 532 -9.10 -5.93 23.89
C THR A 532 -10.01 -6.12 25.11
N THR A 533 -9.47 -6.53 26.26
CA THR A 533 -10.21 -6.78 27.50
C THR A 533 -10.17 -5.60 28.46
N ASP A 534 -9.01 -4.95 28.59
CA ASP A 534 -8.75 -3.98 29.65
C ASP A 534 -8.55 -2.54 29.12
N GLY A 535 -8.50 -2.38 27.77
CA GLY A 535 -8.18 -1.08 27.17
C GLY A 535 -6.71 -0.68 27.36
N SER A 536 -6.43 0.64 27.47
CA SER A 536 -5.07 1.14 27.71
C SER A 536 -4.56 0.86 29.12
N VAL A 537 -3.38 0.24 29.21
CA VAL A 537 -2.72 -0.16 30.47
C VAL A 537 -1.59 0.81 30.84
N HIS A 538 -1.91 1.82 31.62
CA HIS A 538 -0.96 2.87 32.02
C HIS A 538 -0.13 2.52 33.26
N GLU A 539 -0.66 1.68 34.16
CA GLU A 539 -0.01 1.25 35.38
C GLU A 539 0.40 -0.22 35.26
N LEU A 540 1.68 -0.44 35.07
CA LEU A 540 2.27 -1.78 35.08
C LEU A 540 2.59 -2.23 36.51
N SER A 541 2.61 -3.55 36.72
CA SER A 541 3.02 -4.11 38.02
C SER A 541 4.44 -3.66 38.40
N ALA A 542 4.73 -3.56 39.71
CA ALA A 542 6.07 -3.22 40.20
C ALA A 542 7.16 -4.16 39.65
N ALA A 543 6.83 -5.44 39.43
CA ALA A 543 7.75 -6.40 38.83
C ALA A 543 8.02 -6.11 37.35
N ALA A 544 7.00 -5.72 36.60
CA ALA A 544 7.17 -5.32 35.19
C ALA A 544 7.97 -4.00 35.09
N GLN A 545 7.66 -3.00 35.92
CA GLN A 545 8.46 -1.78 35.98
C GLN A 545 9.92 -2.07 36.33
N HIS A 546 10.18 -2.98 37.28
CA HIS A 546 11.54 -3.37 37.62
C HIS A 546 12.27 -4.02 36.42
N ALA A 547 11.64 -4.95 35.70
CA ALA A 547 12.21 -5.61 34.53
C ALA A 547 12.53 -4.60 33.41
N ILE A 548 11.62 -3.66 33.15
CA ILE A 548 11.79 -2.56 32.20
C ILE A 548 13.03 -1.73 32.57
N ILE A 549 13.15 -1.30 33.82
CA ILE A 549 14.28 -0.47 34.28
C ILE A 549 15.61 -1.24 34.29
N GLN A 550 15.59 -2.55 34.46
CA GLN A 550 16.80 -3.38 34.35
C GLN A 550 17.25 -3.55 32.89
N ALA A 551 16.35 -3.67 31.92
CA ALA A 551 16.67 -3.80 30.50
C ALA A 551 17.10 -2.47 29.85
N ALA A 552 16.44 -1.36 30.23
CA ALA A 552 16.58 -0.05 29.59
C ALA A 552 18.01 0.51 29.48
N PRO A 553 18.94 0.38 30.48
CA PRO A 553 20.28 0.94 30.38
C PRO A 553 21.11 0.40 29.23
N HIS A 554 20.92 -0.83 28.80
CA HIS A 554 21.59 -1.39 27.63
C HIS A 554 21.17 -0.68 26.35
N GLU A 555 19.86 -0.47 26.18
CA GLU A 555 19.28 0.09 24.96
C GLU A 555 19.39 1.64 24.92
N LEU A 556 19.32 2.33 26.09
CA LEU A 556 19.51 3.77 26.18
C LEU A 556 20.96 4.23 25.92
N LYS A 557 21.94 3.32 26.03
CA LYS A 557 23.36 3.59 25.73
C LYS A 557 23.69 3.45 24.25
N GLN A 558 22.78 2.91 23.45
CA GLN A 558 23.02 2.80 22.00
C GLN A 558 23.26 4.19 21.38
N ASN A 559 24.04 4.24 20.30
CA ASN A 559 24.30 5.48 19.58
C ASN A 559 23.07 5.89 18.75
N ILE A 560 22.16 6.64 19.40
CA ILE A 560 20.91 7.10 18.77
C ILE A 560 21.20 7.89 17.50
N SER A 561 22.20 8.80 17.54
CA SER A 561 22.48 9.67 16.40
C SER A 561 22.94 8.88 15.17
N GLU A 562 23.75 7.86 15.33
CA GLU A 562 24.24 6.99 14.25
C GLU A 562 23.12 6.12 13.66
N GLN A 563 22.32 5.51 14.53
CA GLN A 563 21.23 4.64 14.09
C GLN A 563 20.06 5.40 13.43
N THR A 564 19.98 6.72 13.61
CA THR A 564 18.91 7.55 13.02
C THR A 564 19.37 8.40 11.84
N ASP A 565 20.67 8.57 11.60
CA ASP A 565 21.20 9.34 10.46
C ASP A 565 21.65 8.39 9.32
N LEU A 566 20.68 7.68 8.76
CA LEU A 566 20.91 6.73 7.68
C LEU A 566 20.55 7.35 6.32
N ASN A 567 21.01 6.70 5.25
CA ASN A 567 20.72 7.10 3.87
C ASN A 567 19.31 6.70 3.37
N SER A 568 18.41 6.45 4.29
CA SER A 568 17.05 5.98 4.02
C SER A 568 16.05 6.65 4.97
N MET A 569 14.98 7.21 4.43
CA MET A 569 13.83 7.71 5.21
C MET A 569 13.16 6.56 5.98
N TYR A 570 13.09 5.36 5.39
CA TYR A 570 12.50 4.19 6.06
C TYR A 570 13.29 3.82 7.32
N TYR A 571 14.58 3.48 7.19
CA TYR A 571 15.39 3.02 8.32
C TYR A 571 15.59 4.11 9.37
N SER A 572 15.81 5.36 8.96
CA SER A 572 15.93 6.48 9.89
C SER A 572 14.63 6.71 10.66
N GLY A 573 13.48 6.69 10.00
CA GLY A 573 12.16 6.80 10.61
C GLY A 573 11.90 5.66 11.61
N LYS A 574 12.19 4.42 11.20
CA LYS A 574 12.06 3.21 12.03
C LYS A 574 12.90 3.31 13.31
N ALA A 575 14.15 3.76 13.21
CA ALA A 575 15.00 3.98 14.37
C ALA A 575 14.51 5.13 15.27
N LEU A 576 14.06 6.24 14.70
CA LEU A 576 13.46 7.35 15.48
C LEU A 576 12.23 6.87 16.26
N SER A 577 11.34 6.10 15.64
CA SER A 577 10.16 5.49 16.27
C SER A 577 10.56 4.53 17.40
N LYS A 578 11.56 3.67 17.18
CA LYS A 578 12.14 2.77 18.19
C LYS A 578 12.57 3.54 19.44
N PHE A 579 13.43 4.55 19.26
CA PHE A 579 13.97 5.32 20.40
C PHE A 579 12.91 6.21 21.06
N ALA A 580 11.95 6.73 20.32
CA ALA A 580 10.81 7.45 20.90
C ALA A 580 9.97 6.53 21.80
N THR A 581 9.68 5.31 21.34
CA THR A 581 8.96 4.30 22.11
C THR A 581 9.76 3.84 23.34
N LEU A 582 11.07 3.66 23.22
CA LEU A 582 11.98 3.36 24.34
C LEU A 582 11.93 4.46 25.41
N VAL A 583 12.11 5.73 25.00
CA VAL A 583 12.06 6.88 25.91
C VAL A 583 10.71 6.98 26.61
N TYR A 584 9.61 6.83 25.88
CA TYR A 584 8.27 6.81 26.46
C TYR A 584 8.12 5.68 27.50
N THR A 585 8.55 4.50 27.16
CA THR A 585 8.45 3.31 28.02
C THR A 585 9.19 3.53 29.35
N VAL A 586 10.41 4.03 29.30
CA VAL A 586 11.21 4.29 30.53
C VAL A 586 10.65 5.45 31.32
N ASN A 587 10.28 6.53 30.65
CA ASN A 587 9.80 7.76 31.28
C ASN A 587 8.43 7.58 31.93
N GLN A 588 7.44 7.01 31.20
CA GLN A 588 6.04 6.95 31.61
C GLN A 588 5.67 5.61 32.25
N LEU A 589 6.04 4.49 31.65
CA LEU A 589 5.65 3.15 32.13
C LEU A 589 6.61 2.62 33.19
N GLY A 590 7.91 2.88 33.04
CA GLY A 590 8.94 2.58 34.02
C GLY A 590 9.04 3.62 35.15
N ASN A 591 8.31 4.73 35.02
CA ASN A 591 8.28 5.85 35.97
C ASN A 591 9.70 6.35 36.36
N ASN A 592 10.61 6.41 35.38
CA ASN A 592 12.00 6.85 35.60
C ASN A 592 12.43 7.91 34.57
N VAL A 593 12.02 9.15 34.84
CA VAL A 593 12.30 10.30 33.98
C VAL A 593 13.80 10.59 33.88
N GLU A 594 14.53 10.45 35.00
CA GLU A 594 15.96 10.75 35.07
C GLU A 594 16.75 9.85 34.13
N LEU A 595 16.48 8.54 34.15
CA LEU A 595 17.15 7.56 33.30
C LEU A 595 16.91 7.82 31.79
N ALA A 596 15.75 8.34 31.39
CA ALA A 596 15.40 8.61 29.99
C ALA A 596 15.91 9.98 29.49
N THR A 597 16.37 10.89 30.37
CA THR A 597 16.59 12.31 30.05
C THR A 597 17.61 12.52 28.93
N ASP A 598 18.78 11.92 29.00
CA ASP A 598 19.87 12.12 28.02
C ASP A 598 19.49 11.54 26.65
N ALA A 599 18.90 10.34 26.65
CA ALA A 599 18.41 9.70 25.43
C ALA A 599 17.30 10.56 24.77
N PHE A 600 16.40 11.15 25.57
CA PHE A 600 15.37 12.04 25.05
C PHE A 600 15.93 13.31 24.40
N GLN A 601 16.97 13.94 25.01
CA GLN A 601 17.61 15.10 24.39
C GLN A 601 18.32 14.73 23.09
N THR A 602 18.98 13.57 23.04
CA THR A 602 19.65 13.07 21.84
C THR A 602 18.64 12.75 20.75
N LEU A 603 17.53 12.09 21.08
CA LEU A 603 16.44 11.80 20.16
C LEU A 603 15.87 13.08 19.51
N LYS A 604 15.59 14.12 20.32
CA LYS A 604 15.12 15.41 19.79
C LYS A 604 16.13 16.04 18.83
N LYS A 605 17.42 15.95 19.14
CA LYS A 605 18.50 16.45 18.28
C LYS A 605 18.56 15.66 16.95
N SER A 606 18.46 14.34 17.02
CA SER A 606 18.44 13.46 15.84
C SER A 606 17.23 13.73 14.97
N PHE A 607 16.04 13.85 15.54
CA PHE A 607 14.83 14.21 14.78
C PHE A 607 14.96 15.58 14.09
N ASN A 608 15.62 16.52 14.76
CA ASN A 608 15.81 17.88 14.25
C ASN A 608 16.73 17.95 13.02
N LEU A 609 17.56 16.93 12.77
CA LEU A 609 18.34 16.78 11.54
C LEU A 609 17.41 16.77 10.31
N PHE A 610 16.31 16.01 10.40
CA PHE A 610 15.29 15.88 9.34
C PHE A 610 14.43 17.13 9.23
N VAL A 611 14.01 17.72 10.35
CA VAL A 611 13.28 19.00 10.35
C VAL A 611 14.09 20.10 9.67
N GLN A 612 15.41 20.14 9.88
CA GLN A 612 16.33 21.08 9.22
C GLN A 612 16.66 20.68 7.78
N ASN A 613 16.20 19.52 7.32
CA ASN A 613 16.47 18.95 6.00
C ASN A 613 17.98 18.78 5.71
N LYS A 614 18.73 18.27 6.70
CA LYS A 614 20.19 18.08 6.66
C LYS A 614 20.63 16.61 6.63
N GLN A 615 19.70 15.68 6.52
CA GLN A 615 19.97 14.26 6.31
C GLN A 615 20.70 14.01 4.99
N GLN A 616 21.28 12.81 4.82
CA GLN A 616 22.14 12.46 3.66
C GLN A 616 21.43 12.68 2.32
N PHE A 617 20.14 12.31 2.19
CA PHE A 617 19.29 12.63 1.06
C PHE A 617 18.16 13.57 1.51
N PRO A 618 18.35 14.90 1.36
CA PRO A 618 17.34 15.87 1.75
C PRO A 618 16.00 15.63 1.07
N LEU A 619 14.91 15.99 1.74
CA LEU A 619 13.59 16.00 1.11
C LEU A 619 13.49 17.18 0.12
N ALA A 620 12.78 16.94 -0.98
CA ALA A 620 12.39 17.93 -1.94
C ALA A 620 10.88 17.91 -2.14
N TYR A 621 10.28 19.07 -2.39
CA TYR A 621 8.90 19.15 -2.86
C TYR A 621 8.90 19.02 -4.39
N ASP A 622 8.38 17.90 -4.87
CA ASP A 622 8.20 17.67 -6.31
C ASP A 622 6.98 18.43 -6.83
N SER A 623 7.20 19.37 -7.74
CA SER A 623 6.13 20.18 -8.32
C SER A 623 5.37 19.49 -9.45
N THR A 624 5.88 18.37 -9.99
CA THR A 624 5.26 17.60 -11.07
C THR A 624 4.05 16.80 -10.56
N TRP A 625 4.26 16.03 -9.49
CA TRP A 625 3.24 15.16 -8.88
C TRP A 625 2.65 15.72 -7.59
N LYS A 626 3.19 16.85 -7.11
CA LYS A 626 2.76 17.56 -5.89
C LYS A 626 2.88 16.68 -4.65
N GLY A 627 4.12 16.50 -4.20
CA GLY A 627 4.42 15.75 -3.00
C GLY A 627 5.84 15.96 -2.50
N VAL A 628 6.17 15.38 -1.35
CA VAL A 628 7.49 15.47 -0.73
C VAL A 628 8.19 14.13 -0.86
N VAL A 629 9.35 14.13 -1.51
CA VAL A 629 10.12 12.93 -1.84
C VAL A 629 11.57 13.05 -1.35
N SER A 630 12.20 11.91 -1.05
CA SER A 630 13.65 11.82 -0.86
C SER A 630 14.37 12.16 -2.17
N THR A 631 15.53 12.84 -2.07
CA THR A 631 16.36 13.10 -3.25
C THR A 631 17.22 11.91 -3.65
N ALA A 632 17.12 10.78 -3.00
CA ALA A 632 17.93 9.59 -3.25
C ALA A 632 17.83 9.11 -4.73
N GLY A 633 16.63 9.05 -5.30
CA GLY A 633 16.41 8.57 -6.68
C GLY A 633 16.74 9.56 -7.79
N TYR A 634 17.12 10.81 -7.47
CA TYR A 634 17.50 11.80 -8.49
C TYR A 634 18.89 11.55 -9.11
N ASN A 635 19.64 10.59 -8.56
CA ASN A 635 20.93 10.15 -9.13
C ASN A 635 20.79 9.17 -10.32
N GLY A 636 19.56 8.83 -10.72
CA GLY A 636 19.26 7.92 -11.82
C GLY A 636 18.84 6.50 -11.38
N ASP A 637 18.87 6.20 -10.10
CA ASP A 637 18.37 4.93 -9.53
C ASP A 637 17.13 5.19 -8.67
N LEU A 638 15.95 4.99 -9.27
CA LEU A 638 14.66 5.18 -8.60
C LEU A 638 14.38 4.14 -7.50
N ASN A 639 15.13 3.04 -7.43
CA ASN A 639 14.95 2.03 -6.40
C ASN A 639 15.59 2.42 -5.06
N GLN A 640 16.43 3.45 -5.03
CA GLN A 640 17.02 3.92 -3.78
C GLN A 640 15.95 4.35 -2.78
N ASP A 641 16.21 4.01 -1.50
CA ASP A 641 15.26 4.21 -0.41
C ASP A 641 13.87 3.61 -0.73
N PHE A 642 13.88 2.37 -1.24
CA PHE A 642 12.68 1.59 -1.61
C PHE A 642 11.78 2.27 -2.64
N GLY A 643 12.31 3.22 -3.42
CA GLY A 643 11.53 3.97 -4.39
C GLY A 643 10.80 5.17 -3.80
N ASN A 644 11.24 5.72 -2.66
CA ASN A 644 10.63 6.90 -2.05
C ASN A 644 10.51 8.07 -3.03
N THR A 645 11.55 8.33 -3.87
CA THR A 645 11.48 9.36 -4.90
C THR A 645 10.31 9.16 -5.86
N ALA A 646 9.95 7.90 -6.16
CA ALA A 646 8.81 7.54 -7.01
C ALA A 646 7.51 7.33 -6.23
N TYR A 647 7.40 7.85 -5.00
CA TYR A 647 6.23 7.77 -4.13
C TYR A 647 5.87 6.36 -3.64
N ASN A 648 6.81 5.40 -3.68
CA ASN A 648 6.64 4.13 -3.00
C ASN A 648 6.72 4.32 -1.49
N ASP A 649 5.92 3.55 -0.76
CA ASP A 649 6.03 3.30 0.69
C ASP A 649 5.93 4.53 1.58
N HIS A 650 5.43 5.69 1.09
CA HIS A 650 5.40 6.92 1.87
C HIS A 650 4.65 6.76 3.20
N HIS A 651 3.58 5.97 3.26
CA HIS A 651 2.85 5.70 4.49
C HIS A 651 3.68 4.88 5.49
N PHE A 652 4.55 3.96 5.03
CA PHE A 652 5.51 3.26 5.89
C PHE A 652 6.58 4.22 6.39
N HIS A 653 7.29 4.87 5.48
CA HIS A 653 8.40 5.77 5.79
C HIS A 653 7.97 6.91 6.71
N TYR A 654 6.96 7.66 6.31
CA TYR A 654 6.52 8.86 7.05
C TYR A 654 5.69 8.51 8.27
N GLY A 655 5.01 7.36 8.29
CA GLY A 655 4.30 6.85 9.47
C GLY A 655 5.21 6.73 10.70
N TYR A 656 6.44 6.26 10.54
CA TYR A 656 7.43 6.17 11.61
C TYR A 656 7.83 7.55 12.15
N PHE A 657 8.09 8.53 11.28
CA PHE A 657 8.38 9.91 11.69
C PHE A 657 7.20 10.54 12.44
N ILE A 658 5.98 10.36 11.94
CA ILE A 658 4.77 10.90 12.53
C ILE A 658 4.56 10.32 13.94
N GLN A 659 4.75 9.00 14.10
CA GLN A 659 4.62 8.33 15.41
C GLN A 659 5.69 8.80 16.39
N ALA A 660 6.97 8.85 15.95
CA ALA A 660 8.05 9.38 16.80
C ALA A 660 7.78 10.82 17.23
N ALA A 661 7.31 11.67 16.31
CA ALA A 661 6.93 13.04 16.58
C ALA A 661 5.77 13.16 17.58
N ALA A 662 4.78 12.28 17.48
CA ALA A 662 3.66 12.24 18.41
C ALA A 662 4.12 11.95 19.84
N ILE A 663 5.04 11.02 20.03
CA ILE A 663 5.63 10.74 21.33
C ILE A 663 6.47 11.92 21.83
N ILE A 664 7.40 12.41 21.01
CA ILE A 664 8.28 13.53 21.40
C ILE A 664 7.44 14.76 21.78
N GLY A 665 6.42 15.07 20.96
CA GLY A 665 5.53 16.20 21.19
C GLY A 665 4.66 16.06 22.46
N SER A 666 4.27 14.83 22.81
CA SER A 666 3.54 14.56 24.05
C SER A 666 4.39 14.77 25.31
N LEU A 667 5.70 14.53 25.21
CA LEU A 667 6.66 14.68 26.29
C LEU A 667 7.26 16.10 26.35
N ASP A 668 7.28 16.83 25.25
CA ASP A 668 7.83 18.19 25.15
C ASP A 668 6.95 19.12 24.30
N PRO A 669 5.99 19.86 24.91
CA PRO A 669 5.14 20.80 24.19
C PRO A 669 5.90 21.94 23.49
N SER A 670 7.10 22.29 23.95
CA SER A 670 7.91 23.34 23.30
C SER A 670 8.50 22.84 21.98
N TRP A 671 8.95 21.60 21.95
CA TRP A 671 9.39 20.91 20.73
C TRP A 671 8.23 20.76 19.75
N LEU A 672 7.05 20.38 20.25
CA LEU A 672 5.83 20.25 19.45
C LEU A 672 5.50 21.55 18.72
N ALA A 673 5.45 22.67 19.44
CA ALA A 673 5.15 23.98 18.88
C ALA A 673 6.12 24.41 17.77
N ALA A 674 7.41 24.04 17.91
CA ALA A 674 8.46 24.40 16.95
C ALA A 674 8.44 23.52 15.67
N ASN A 675 7.95 22.29 15.74
CA ASN A 675 8.14 21.28 14.66
C ASN A 675 6.82 20.78 14.02
N LYS A 676 5.67 21.22 14.54
CA LYS A 676 4.33 20.77 14.11
C LYS A 676 4.13 20.86 12.59
N GLU A 677 4.52 21.95 11.96
CA GLU A 677 4.27 22.19 10.53
C GLU A 677 5.06 21.25 9.63
N TRP A 678 6.27 20.87 10.03
CA TRP A 678 7.07 19.88 9.30
C TRP A 678 6.41 18.49 9.35
N VAL A 679 5.89 18.08 10.50
CA VAL A 679 5.20 16.78 10.63
C VAL A 679 3.86 16.81 9.90
N ASN A 680 3.11 17.91 9.99
CA ASN A 680 1.88 18.08 9.21
C ASN A 680 2.12 17.96 7.69
N MET A 681 3.28 18.39 7.18
CA MET A 681 3.66 18.21 5.78
C MET A 681 3.74 16.72 5.42
N LEU A 682 4.34 15.87 6.26
CA LEU A 682 4.40 14.41 6.03
C LEU A 682 3.02 13.75 6.06
N VAL A 683 2.15 14.19 6.97
CA VAL A 683 0.74 13.74 7.02
C VAL A 683 0.00 14.14 5.74
N ARG A 684 0.19 15.38 5.26
CA ARG A 684 -0.43 15.86 4.01
C ARG A 684 0.08 15.11 2.79
N ASP A 685 1.34 14.72 2.75
CA ASP A 685 1.87 13.97 1.61
C ASP A 685 1.23 12.59 1.49
N SER A 686 1.22 11.80 2.56
CA SER A 686 0.78 10.39 2.53
C SER A 686 -0.72 10.20 2.80
N GLY A 687 -1.34 11.07 3.63
CA GLY A 687 -2.71 10.91 4.12
C GLY A 687 -3.51 12.21 4.22
N ASN A 688 -3.38 13.11 3.24
CA ASN A 688 -4.17 14.36 3.20
C ASN A 688 -5.67 14.08 3.28
N SER A 689 -6.38 14.90 4.05
CA SER A 689 -7.80 14.72 4.36
C SER A 689 -8.76 15.49 3.46
N VAL A 690 -8.27 16.36 2.57
CA VAL A 690 -9.12 17.20 1.72
C VAL A 690 -8.68 17.19 0.26
N ALA A 691 -9.65 17.23 -0.64
CA ALA A 691 -9.39 17.17 -2.09
C ALA A 691 -8.96 18.51 -2.70
N ASN A 692 -9.17 19.63 -1.99
CA ASN A 692 -8.89 20.97 -2.47
C ASN A 692 -7.58 21.57 -1.94
N ASP A 693 -6.67 20.74 -1.41
CA ASP A 693 -5.31 21.18 -1.04
C ASP A 693 -4.50 21.45 -2.31
N PRO A 694 -3.95 22.67 -2.50
CA PRO A 694 -3.20 23.00 -3.71
C PRO A 694 -1.80 22.35 -3.78
N HIS A 695 -1.32 21.78 -2.69
CA HIS A 695 0.03 21.24 -2.56
C HIS A 695 0.11 19.73 -2.51
N PHE A 696 -0.96 19.04 -2.07
CA PHE A 696 -0.94 17.60 -1.86
C PHE A 696 -2.26 16.96 -2.31
N PRO A 697 -2.23 15.77 -2.95
CA PRO A 697 -3.45 15.08 -3.34
C PRO A 697 -4.19 14.54 -2.11
N PHE A 698 -5.49 14.37 -2.22
CA PHE A 698 -6.28 13.66 -1.22
C PHE A 698 -5.82 12.21 -1.08
N SER A 699 -5.51 11.79 0.14
CA SER A 699 -5.28 10.39 0.55
C SER A 699 -4.41 9.60 -0.44
N ARG A 700 -3.17 10.04 -0.65
CA ARG A 700 -2.24 9.42 -1.62
C ARG A 700 -2.13 7.91 -1.44
N SER A 701 -1.86 7.45 -0.23
CA SER A 701 -1.59 6.04 0.05
C SER A 701 -2.86 5.27 0.38
N PHE A 702 -3.64 5.71 1.39
CA PHE A 702 -4.84 4.98 1.82
C PHE A 702 -5.94 5.05 0.77
N ASP A 703 -6.44 3.89 0.38
CA ASP A 703 -7.54 3.75 -0.57
C ASP A 703 -8.84 3.42 0.19
N TRP A 704 -9.70 4.42 0.36
CA TRP A 704 -10.95 4.32 1.11
C TRP A 704 -11.98 3.36 0.48
N TYR A 705 -11.85 3.03 -0.82
CA TYR A 705 -12.65 2.01 -1.45
C TYR A 705 -12.08 0.60 -1.23
N ASN A 706 -10.76 0.43 -1.29
CA ASN A 706 -10.13 -0.88 -1.05
C ASN A 706 -9.98 -1.21 0.45
N GLY A 707 -10.07 -0.20 1.33
CA GLY A 707 -10.00 -0.34 2.78
C GLY A 707 -8.59 -0.59 3.33
N HIS A 708 -7.55 -0.30 2.56
CA HIS A 708 -6.14 -0.36 2.94
C HIS A 708 -5.31 0.55 2.04
N SER A 709 -4.04 0.78 2.39
CA SER A 709 -3.14 1.56 1.56
C SER A 709 -2.59 0.76 0.39
N TRP A 710 -2.12 1.48 -0.64
CA TRP A 710 -1.30 0.95 -1.72
C TRP A 710 0.12 1.52 -1.62
N ALA A 711 1.12 0.64 -1.62
CA ALA A 711 2.52 1.00 -1.44
C ALA A 711 3.18 1.54 -2.72
N LYS A 712 2.88 0.92 -3.88
CA LYS A 712 3.49 1.27 -5.17
C LYS A 712 3.04 2.62 -5.71
N GLY A 713 4.01 3.50 -5.97
CA GLY A 713 3.82 4.81 -6.58
C GLY A 713 3.94 4.81 -8.11
N LEU A 714 4.98 5.45 -8.64
CA LEU A 714 5.19 5.71 -10.07
C LEU A 714 5.95 4.60 -10.81
N PHE A 715 5.92 3.38 -10.34
CA PHE A 715 6.44 2.22 -11.08
C PHE A 715 5.35 1.55 -11.90
N GLU A 716 5.70 1.17 -13.13
CA GLU A 716 4.83 0.36 -13.99
C GLU A 716 4.62 -1.04 -13.41
N SER A 717 3.42 -1.58 -13.54
CA SER A 717 3.10 -2.93 -13.13
C SER A 717 1.89 -3.47 -13.87
N PHE A 718 2.01 -4.65 -14.47
CA PHE A 718 0.88 -5.37 -15.06
C PHE A 718 -0.13 -5.84 -14.00
N ASP A 719 0.37 -6.12 -12.79
CA ASP A 719 -0.45 -6.60 -11.68
C ASP A 719 -1.06 -5.46 -10.85
N GLY A 720 -0.86 -4.20 -11.30
CA GLY A 720 -1.40 -3.02 -10.63
C GLY A 720 -0.62 -2.61 -9.39
N LYS A 721 -1.30 -1.94 -8.46
CA LYS A 721 -0.76 -1.52 -7.16
C LYS A 721 -0.58 -2.73 -6.25
N ASP A 722 0.26 -2.57 -5.22
CA ASP A 722 0.56 -3.62 -4.24
C ASP A 722 0.56 -3.10 -2.81
N GLN A 723 0.47 -4.03 -1.87
CA GLN A 723 0.62 -3.80 -0.44
C GLN A 723 1.26 -5.05 0.17
N GLU A 724 2.40 -4.87 0.85
CA GLU A 724 3.14 -5.94 1.52
C GLU A 724 2.84 -5.96 3.01
N SER A 725 3.21 -4.91 3.75
CA SER A 725 3.20 -4.87 5.21
C SER A 725 1.88 -4.33 5.78
N THR A 726 1.02 -5.23 6.25
CA THR A 726 -0.25 -4.82 6.88
C THR A 726 -0.05 -4.16 8.24
N SER A 727 0.99 -4.56 8.97
CA SER A 727 1.27 -3.99 10.29
C SER A 727 1.80 -2.56 10.21
N GLU A 728 2.59 -2.24 9.18
CA GLU A 728 3.06 -0.87 8.94
C GLU A 728 1.95 0.02 8.36
N ASP A 729 0.98 -0.54 7.60
CA ASP A 729 -0.23 0.18 7.18
C ASP A 729 -1.11 0.55 8.41
N THR A 730 -1.32 -0.39 9.33
CA THR A 730 -2.05 -0.10 10.57
C THR A 730 -1.28 0.87 11.47
N MET A 731 0.05 0.78 11.49
CA MET A 731 0.93 1.72 12.19
C MET A 731 0.80 3.14 11.64
N PHE A 732 0.65 3.32 10.32
CA PHE A 732 0.39 4.63 9.71
C PHE A 732 -0.95 5.22 10.19
N ALA A 733 -2.03 4.45 10.20
CA ALA A 733 -3.32 4.89 10.72
C ALA A 733 -3.25 5.26 12.22
N TYR A 734 -2.52 4.45 13.01
CA TYR A 734 -2.24 4.72 14.41
C TYR A 734 -1.40 6.00 14.60
N ALA A 735 -0.38 6.22 13.76
CA ALA A 735 0.44 7.42 13.81
C ALA A 735 -0.40 8.69 13.53
N ILE A 736 -1.32 8.65 12.56
CA ILE A 736 -2.28 9.74 12.29
C ILE A 736 -3.15 10.01 13.52
N LYS A 737 -3.72 8.96 14.15
CA LYS A 737 -4.49 9.07 15.38
C LYS A 737 -3.69 9.77 16.48
N MET A 738 -2.48 9.26 16.76
CA MET A 738 -1.67 9.73 17.87
C MET A 738 -1.12 11.14 17.64
N TRP A 739 -0.79 11.49 16.39
CA TRP A 739 -0.41 12.86 16.06
C TRP A 739 -1.58 13.81 16.24
N GLY A 740 -2.78 13.45 15.76
CA GLY A 740 -4.01 14.24 15.99
C GLY A 740 -4.26 14.48 17.49
N LYS A 741 -4.18 13.42 18.31
CA LYS A 741 -4.29 13.52 19.78
C LYS A 741 -3.24 14.48 20.37
N THR A 742 -1.99 14.35 19.97
CA THR A 742 -0.87 15.14 20.50
C THR A 742 -0.99 16.63 20.16
N ILE A 743 -1.41 16.98 18.94
CA ILE A 743 -1.56 18.39 18.52
C ILE A 743 -2.92 18.98 18.87
N GLY A 744 -3.85 18.19 19.44
CA GLY A 744 -5.21 18.59 19.76
C GLY A 744 -6.15 18.70 18.55
N ASP A 745 -5.84 18.04 17.42
CA ASP A 745 -6.68 17.95 16.22
C ASP A 745 -7.64 16.77 16.34
N ALA A 746 -8.85 17.03 16.81
CA ALA A 746 -9.89 16.01 17.02
C ALA A 746 -10.36 15.35 15.70
N SER A 747 -10.32 16.07 14.57
CA SER A 747 -10.65 15.51 13.25
C SER A 747 -9.62 14.46 12.82
N MET A 748 -8.34 14.77 12.97
CA MET A 748 -7.26 13.86 12.63
C MET A 748 -7.23 12.63 13.55
N GLU A 749 -7.43 12.81 14.86
CA GLU A 749 -7.55 11.70 15.82
C GLU A 749 -8.73 10.78 15.47
N ALA A 750 -9.89 11.37 15.15
CA ALA A 750 -11.09 10.64 14.73
C ALA A 750 -10.85 9.88 13.41
N ARG A 751 -10.18 10.52 12.43
CA ARG A 751 -9.83 9.88 11.14
C ARG A 751 -8.96 8.66 11.35
N GLY A 752 -7.90 8.75 12.17
CA GLY A 752 -7.03 7.63 12.50
C GLY A 752 -7.80 6.47 13.16
N ASN A 753 -8.76 6.75 14.05
CA ASN A 753 -9.63 5.72 14.64
C ASN A 753 -10.50 5.02 13.58
N VAL A 754 -11.11 5.77 12.66
CA VAL A 754 -11.94 5.19 11.58
C VAL A 754 -11.09 4.37 10.63
N MET A 755 -9.88 4.85 10.25
CA MET A 755 -8.94 4.08 9.43
C MET A 755 -8.55 2.75 10.11
N LEU A 756 -8.26 2.76 11.41
CA LEU A 756 -7.97 1.52 12.16
C LEU A 756 -9.16 0.55 12.14
N GLY A 757 -10.39 1.05 12.31
CA GLY A 757 -11.59 0.21 12.22
C GLY A 757 -11.77 -0.45 10.86
N ILE A 758 -11.59 0.32 9.78
CA ILE A 758 -11.65 -0.17 8.40
C ILE A 758 -10.55 -1.23 8.17
N LEU A 759 -9.30 -0.93 8.56
CA LEU A 759 -8.17 -1.85 8.45
C LEU A 759 -8.41 -3.13 9.25
N GLY A 760 -8.86 -3.04 10.51
CA GLY A 760 -9.16 -4.19 11.36
C GLY A 760 -10.18 -5.15 10.73
N ARG A 761 -11.05 -4.69 9.82
CA ARG A 761 -11.97 -5.53 9.05
C ARG A 761 -11.40 -5.94 7.69
N SER A 762 -10.89 -5.01 6.90
CA SER A 762 -10.43 -5.29 5.53
C SER A 762 -9.25 -6.26 5.50
N LEU A 763 -8.31 -6.15 6.46
CA LEU A 763 -7.16 -7.04 6.55
C LEU A 763 -7.57 -8.49 6.80
N HIS A 764 -8.56 -8.76 7.65
CA HIS A 764 -9.09 -10.11 7.86
C HIS A 764 -9.94 -10.63 6.70
N ASN A 765 -10.45 -9.75 5.84
CA ASN A 765 -11.07 -10.18 4.59
C ASN A 765 -10.04 -10.60 3.54
N TYR A 766 -8.89 -9.93 3.45
CA TYR A 766 -8.01 -10.05 2.28
C TYR A 766 -6.59 -10.52 2.57
N PHE A 767 -6.01 -10.19 3.73
CA PHE A 767 -4.59 -10.41 4.04
C PHE A 767 -4.33 -11.43 5.15
N LEU A 768 -5.07 -11.35 6.26
CA LEU A 768 -4.90 -12.17 7.46
C LEU A 768 -6.01 -13.22 7.48
N MET A 769 -5.70 -14.43 6.99
CA MET A 769 -6.70 -15.45 6.67
C MET A 769 -6.93 -16.42 7.82
N GLU A 770 -8.06 -16.26 8.51
CA GLU A 770 -8.59 -17.32 9.36
C GLU A 770 -9.08 -18.52 8.51
N ASP A 771 -9.25 -19.70 9.11
CA ASP A 771 -9.61 -20.92 8.38
C ASP A 771 -10.95 -20.83 7.64
N ASP A 772 -11.84 -19.96 8.08
CA ASP A 772 -13.16 -19.70 7.50
C ASP A 772 -13.18 -18.54 6.48
N ASN A 773 -12.01 -18.02 6.08
CA ASN A 773 -11.93 -16.93 5.10
C ASN A 773 -12.62 -17.32 3.79
N ALA A 774 -13.62 -16.55 3.37
CA ALA A 774 -14.45 -16.82 2.19
C ALA A 774 -13.99 -16.03 0.93
N ASN A 775 -12.99 -15.16 1.06
CA ASN A 775 -12.60 -14.23 -0.01
C ASN A 775 -11.38 -14.67 -0.79
N GLN A 776 -10.48 -15.42 -0.15
CA GLN A 776 -9.29 -15.96 -0.78
C GLN A 776 -9.56 -17.39 -1.33
N PRO A 777 -8.83 -17.86 -2.35
CA PRO A 777 -8.97 -19.23 -2.83
C PRO A 777 -8.70 -20.27 -1.72
N ALA A 778 -9.54 -21.31 -1.62
CA ALA A 778 -9.46 -22.31 -0.56
C ALA A 778 -8.09 -22.99 -0.45
N ASN A 779 -7.41 -23.21 -1.59
CA ASN A 779 -6.06 -23.79 -1.63
C ASN A 779 -4.94 -22.80 -1.28
N PHE A 780 -5.27 -21.53 -0.93
CA PHE A 780 -4.32 -20.50 -0.54
C PHE A 780 -4.43 -20.13 0.96
N ILE A 781 -5.61 -20.31 1.59
CA ILE A 781 -5.93 -19.88 2.95
C ILE A 781 -4.96 -20.39 4.01
N ALA A 782 -4.45 -21.63 3.85
CA ALA A 782 -3.51 -22.22 4.80
C ALA A 782 -2.16 -21.49 4.90
N ASN A 783 -1.85 -20.56 3.99
CA ASN A 783 -0.72 -19.64 4.12
C ASN A 783 -0.86 -18.66 5.29
N LYS A 784 -2.05 -18.47 5.85
CA LYS A 784 -2.43 -17.56 6.93
C LYS A 784 -2.28 -16.08 6.58
N VAL A 785 -1.22 -15.68 5.88
CA VAL A 785 -1.05 -14.32 5.35
C VAL A 785 -0.86 -14.35 3.84
N THR A 786 -1.16 -13.25 3.19
CA THR A 786 -0.96 -13.14 1.74
C THR A 786 0.52 -13.05 1.36
N GLY A 787 1.35 -12.41 2.18
CA GLY A 787 2.62 -11.88 1.73
C GLY A 787 2.37 -10.56 1.00
N ILE A 788 2.56 -10.51 -0.33
CA ILE A 788 2.27 -9.33 -1.13
C ILE A 788 0.92 -9.49 -1.83
N LEU A 789 -0.01 -8.56 -1.59
CA LEU A 789 -1.27 -8.48 -2.31
C LEU A 789 -1.20 -7.38 -3.37
N PHE A 790 -1.32 -7.77 -4.64
CA PHE A 790 -1.46 -6.89 -5.78
C PHE A 790 -2.94 -6.73 -6.18
N GLU A 791 -3.23 -5.80 -7.08
CA GLU A 791 -4.58 -5.72 -7.64
C GLU A 791 -4.94 -6.96 -8.47
N ASN A 792 -3.96 -7.65 -9.10
CA ASN A 792 -4.19 -8.80 -10.01
C ASN A 792 -3.71 -10.15 -9.49
N LYS A 793 -2.80 -10.21 -8.55
CA LYS A 793 -2.26 -11.44 -7.98
C LYS A 793 -2.09 -11.36 -6.47
N VAL A 794 -1.92 -12.52 -5.85
CA VAL A 794 -1.46 -12.61 -4.46
C VAL A 794 -0.29 -13.58 -4.42
N ASP A 795 0.80 -13.18 -3.74
CA ASP A 795 2.06 -13.90 -3.70
C ASP A 795 2.54 -14.06 -2.26
N HIS A 796 2.62 -15.31 -1.79
CA HIS A 796 3.08 -15.64 -0.44
C HIS A 796 4.61 -15.56 -0.37
N THR A 797 5.11 -14.35 -0.38
CA THR A 797 6.54 -13.99 -0.34
C THR A 797 6.69 -12.58 0.23
N THR A 798 7.94 -12.11 0.36
CA THR A 798 8.27 -10.68 0.54
C THR A 798 9.19 -10.23 -0.58
N TYR A 799 9.42 -8.93 -0.71
CA TYR A 799 10.38 -8.39 -1.69
C TYR A 799 11.84 -8.71 -1.34
N PHE A 800 12.13 -9.10 -0.08
CA PHE A 800 13.48 -9.33 0.42
C PHE A 800 13.79 -10.79 0.80
N GLY A 801 12.81 -11.70 0.69
CA GLY A 801 13.06 -13.12 0.97
C GLY A 801 11.77 -13.95 1.06
N ALA A 802 11.94 -15.27 1.09
CA ALA A 802 10.84 -16.24 1.11
C ALA A 802 10.88 -17.17 2.35
N ASN A 803 11.56 -16.76 3.41
CA ASN A 803 11.52 -17.45 4.70
C ASN A 803 10.16 -17.23 5.36
N LEU A 804 9.63 -18.22 6.04
CA LEU A 804 8.31 -18.11 6.70
C LEU A 804 8.28 -17.02 7.76
N GLU A 805 9.37 -16.88 8.55
CA GLU A 805 9.51 -15.82 9.54
C GLU A 805 9.51 -14.41 8.91
N TYR A 806 9.95 -14.26 7.66
CA TYR A 806 9.88 -12.99 6.94
C TYR A 806 8.45 -12.73 6.47
N ILE A 807 7.84 -13.71 5.78
CA ILE A 807 6.51 -13.58 5.17
C ILE A 807 5.44 -13.33 6.24
N GLN A 808 5.48 -14.06 7.35
CA GLN A 808 4.54 -13.84 8.45
C GLN A 808 4.90 -12.57 9.24
N GLY A 809 6.20 -12.38 9.53
CA GLY A 809 6.72 -11.30 10.36
C GLY A 809 6.53 -9.91 9.78
N ILE A 810 6.54 -9.74 8.43
CA ILE A 810 6.27 -8.45 7.78
C ILE A 810 4.83 -7.96 8.05
N HIS A 811 3.92 -8.83 8.42
CA HIS A 811 2.58 -8.51 8.86
C HIS A 811 2.47 -8.31 10.39
N MET A 812 3.57 -8.38 11.14
CA MET A 812 3.63 -8.23 12.60
C MET A 812 4.32 -6.94 13.02
N LEU A 813 5.45 -6.59 12.39
CA LEU A 813 6.32 -5.47 12.80
C LEU A 813 5.78 -4.10 12.34
N PRO A 814 5.95 -3.06 13.19
CA PRO A 814 6.28 -3.17 14.60
C PRO A 814 5.07 -3.57 15.46
N LEU A 815 5.29 -4.36 16.54
CA LEU A 815 4.23 -4.61 17.54
C LEU A 815 4.06 -3.34 18.38
N MET A 816 2.89 -2.69 18.25
CA MET A 816 2.56 -1.40 18.82
C MET A 816 1.21 -1.47 19.60
N PRO A 817 0.81 -0.45 20.34
CA PRO A 817 -0.43 -0.50 21.12
C PRO A 817 -1.71 -0.89 20.34
N HIS A 818 -1.76 -0.59 19.04
CA HIS A 818 -2.90 -0.93 18.17
C HIS A 818 -2.88 -2.38 17.64
N SER A 819 -1.76 -3.09 17.77
CA SER A 819 -1.61 -4.44 17.19
C SER A 819 -2.65 -5.44 17.70
N PRO A 820 -3.05 -5.47 18.98
CA PRO A 820 -4.10 -6.38 19.47
C PRO A 820 -5.48 -6.12 18.85
N PHE A 821 -5.75 -4.89 18.38
CA PHE A 821 -7.00 -4.54 17.70
C PHE A 821 -7.04 -5.05 16.26
N THR A 822 -5.91 -4.97 15.55
CA THR A 822 -5.82 -5.29 14.13
C THR A 822 -5.43 -6.74 13.86
N ARG A 823 -4.78 -7.41 14.83
CA ARG A 823 -4.40 -8.83 14.77
C ARG A 823 -5.21 -9.62 15.79
N ARG A 824 -6.36 -10.14 15.36
CA ARG A 824 -7.31 -10.85 16.24
C ARG A 824 -6.64 -12.06 16.90
N LYS A 825 -6.96 -12.31 18.17
CA LYS A 825 -6.40 -13.46 18.93
C LYS A 825 -6.62 -14.81 18.23
N GLU A 826 -7.77 -15.02 17.59
CA GLU A 826 -8.05 -16.24 16.85
C GLU A 826 -7.14 -16.41 15.64
N PHE A 827 -6.95 -15.35 14.85
CA PHE A 827 -6.01 -15.37 13.74
C PHE A 827 -4.58 -15.69 14.22
N VAL A 828 -4.10 -14.99 15.24
CA VAL A 828 -2.74 -15.20 15.79
C VAL A 828 -2.56 -16.63 16.31
N ARG A 829 -3.60 -17.23 16.90
CA ARG A 829 -3.55 -18.62 17.35
C ARG A 829 -3.40 -19.60 16.19
N GLN A 830 -4.18 -19.42 15.12
CA GLN A 830 -4.10 -20.26 13.92
C GLN A 830 -2.76 -20.09 13.20
N GLU A 831 -2.30 -18.85 13.06
CA GLU A 831 -0.99 -18.51 12.48
C GLU A 831 0.15 -19.17 13.29
N TRP A 832 0.16 -19.01 14.62
CA TRP A 832 1.18 -19.60 15.49
C TRP A 832 1.21 -21.12 15.36
N GLN A 833 0.06 -21.77 15.42
CA GLN A 833 -0.02 -23.22 15.33
C GLN A 833 0.44 -23.76 13.98
N ALA A 834 0.10 -23.08 12.88
CA ALA A 834 0.45 -23.51 11.56
C ALA A 834 1.94 -23.28 11.23
N MET A 835 2.53 -22.16 11.72
CA MET A 835 3.84 -21.66 11.25
C MET A 835 4.95 -21.82 12.29
N PHE A 836 4.69 -21.58 13.59
CA PHE A 836 5.73 -21.28 14.59
C PHE A 836 5.68 -22.13 15.87
N ALA A 837 4.66 -22.95 16.09
CA ALA A 837 4.64 -23.89 17.20
C ALA A 837 5.79 -24.91 17.11
N GLU A 838 6.21 -25.50 18.23
CA GLU A 838 7.32 -26.48 18.27
C GLU A 838 7.11 -27.67 17.31
N SER A 839 5.88 -27.98 16.96
CA SER A 839 5.50 -29.02 15.97
C SER A 839 5.49 -28.53 14.52
N ALA A 840 5.62 -27.21 14.28
CA ALA A 840 5.61 -26.63 12.95
C ALA A 840 6.95 -26.83 12.24
N SER A 841 6.98 -26.55 10.93
CA SER A 841 8.21 -26.67 10.13
C SER A 841 9.25 -25.59 10.44
N THR A 842 8.82 -24.45 10.96
CA THR A 842 9.68 -23.31 11.35
C THR A 842 9.36 -22.91 12.80
N PRO A 843 9.74 -23.71 13.81
CA PRO A 843 9.49 -23.37 15.22
C PRO A 843 10.13 -22.03 15.57
N ALA A 844 9.39 -21.15 16.27
CA ALA A 844 9.91 -19.84 16.69
C ALA A 844 11.19 -19.95 17.55
N SER A 845 11.33 -21.03 18.33
CA SER A 845 12.52 -21.30 19.14
C SER A 845 13.80 -21.46 18.30
N LYS A 846 13.69 -21.84 17.04
CA LYS A 846 14.78 -22.07 16.10
C LYS A 846 15.04 -20.92 15.12
N VAL A 847 14.17 -19.92 15.12
CA VAL A 847 14.39 -18.71 14.32
C VAL A 847 15.54 -17.92 14.92
N GLU A 848 16.39 -17.37 14.08
CA GLU A 848 17.57 -16.59 14.47
C GLU A 848 17.32 -15.09 14.22
N GLY A 849 18.16 -14.23 14.83
CA GLY A 849 18.13 -12.77 14.65
C GLY A 849 16.84 -12.11 15.13
N GLY A 850 16.64 -10.88 14.68
CA GLY A 850 15.57 -9.98 15.15
C GLY A 850 14.14 -10.48 14.91
N TRP A 851 13.94 -11.36 13.92
CA TRP A 851 12.63 -11.98 13.67
C TRP A 851 12.13 -12.82 14.83
N LYS A 852 13.06 -13.46 15.60
CA LYS A 852 12.68 -14.20 16.81
C LYS A 852 11.93 -13.29 17.80
N GLY A 853 12.43 -12.09 18.06
CA GLY A 853 11.77 -11.14 18.96
C GLY A 853 10.40 -10.68 18.43
N VAL A 854 10.28 -10.44 17.13
CA VAL A 854 8.98 -10.11 16.50
C VAL A 854 7.95 -11.22 16.71
N LEU A 855 8.34 -12.49 16.49
CA LEU A 855 7.46 -13.65 16.69
C LEU A 855 7.02 -13.80 18.15
N TYR A 856 7.94 -13.67 19.11
CA TYR A 856 7.60 -13.78 20.54
C TYR A 856 6.78 -12.57 21.04
N ALA A 857 6.95 -11.39 20.47
CA ALA A 857 6.09 -10.25 20.73
C ALA A 857 4.66 -10.47 20.19
N ASN A 858 4.52 -11.06 18.99
CA ASN A 858 3.23 -11.48 18.46
C ASN A 858 2.57 -12.58 19.29
N LEU A 859 3.36 -13.53 19.84
CA LEU A 859 2.87 -14.57 20.75
C LEU A 859 2.20 -13.98 21.99
N ALA A 860 2.62 -12.80 22.46
CA ALA A 860 2.04 -12.14 23.63
C ALA A 860 0.52 -11.95 23.51
N LEU A 861 -0.03 -11.83 22.31
CA LEU A 861 -1.45 -11.65 22.05
C LEU A 861 -2.28 -12.88 22.45
N ILE A 862 -1.66 -14.08 22.53
CA ILE A 862 -2.34 -15.33 22.83
C ILE A 862 -1.73 -16.09 24.01
N ASP A 863 -0.44 -15.96 24.27
CA ASP A 863 0.28 -16.53 25.41
C ASP A 863 1.29 -15.52 25.97
N PRO A 864 0.79 -14.51 26.71
CA PRO A 864 1.66 -13.48 27.29
C PRO A 864 2.65 -14.06 28.33
N LYS A 865 2.36 -15.23 28.91
CA LYS A 865 3.28 -15.89 29.83
C LYS A 865 4.54 -16.38 29.10
N ALA A 866 4.38 -17.16 28.05
CA ALA A 866 5.51 -17.65 27.27
C ALA A 866 6.33 -16.50 26.67
N ALA A 867 5.67 -15.45 26.19
CA ALA A 867 6.34 -14.24 25.70
C ALA A 867 7.10 -13.52 26.83
N TRP A 868 6.53 -13.40 28.02
CA TRP A 868 7.23 -12.83 29.17
C TRP A 868 8.46 -13.64 29.58
N GLU A 869 8.35 -14.97 29.67
CA GLU A 869 9.47 -15.87 29.98
C GLU A 869 10.60 -15.70 28.96
N PHE A 870 10.28 -15.46 27.69
CA PHE A 870 11.29 -15.19 26.66
C PHE A 870 11.99 -13.83 26.87
N PHE A 871 11.24 -12.72 27.02
CA PHE A 871 11.87 -11.40 27.13
C PHE A 871 12.48 -11.11 28.50
N ALA A 872 12.01 -11.74 29.59
CA ALA A 872 12.48 -11.49 30.93
C ALA A 872 13.69 -12.34 31.35
N GLN A 873 14.17 -13.26 30.49
CA GLN A 873 15.31 -14.14 30.84
C GLN A 873 16.56 -13.34 31.20
N PRO A 874 17.34 -13.75 32.22
CA PRO A 874 18.49 -12.98 32.73
C PRO A 874 19.60 -12.75 31.69
N ASN A 875 19.88 -13.78 30.86
CA ASN A 875 20.89 -13.74 29.82
C ASN A 875 20.25 -13.60 28.44
N PHE A 876 19.43 -12.55 28.27
CA PHE A 876 18.77 -12.27 27.01
C PHE A 876 19.80 -11.89 25.95
N ASP A 877 19.69 -12.53 24.78
CA ASP A 877 20.52 -12.21 23.63
C ASP A 877 19.83 -11.08 22.82
N TYR A 878 20.48 -9.91 22.79
CA TYR A 878 19.94 -8.73 22.10
C TYR A 878 19.96 -8.86 20.57
N SER A 879 20.66 -9.86 19.99
CA SER A 879 20.55 -10.17 18.55
C SER A 879 19.14 -10.64 18.16
N TRP A 880 18.31 -11.04 19.13
CA TRP A 880 16.90 -11.37 18.90
C TRP A 880 15.96 -10.16 18.80
N ILE A 881 16.47 -8.95 18.90
CA ILE A 881 15.68 -7.72 18.75
C ILE A 881 15.98 -7.10 17.38
N ASP A 882 14.92 -6.88 16.59
CA ASP A 882 15.05 -6.20 15.31
C ASP A 882 15.36 -4.70 15.45
N GLY A 883 15.94 -4.09 14.40
CA GLY A 883 16.34 -2.68 14.41
C GLY A 883 15.23 -1.66 14.69
N GLY A 884 13.96 -2.05 14.63
CA GLY A 884 12.79 -1.19 14.85
C GLY A 884 12.12 -1.32 16.22
N ALA A 885 12.64 -2.19 17.11
CA ALA A 885 12.07 -2.44 18.42
C ALA A 885 13.10 -2.45 19.54
N THR A 886 12.65 -2.62 20.79
CA THR A 886 13.49 -2.76 21.97
C THR A 886 12.93 -3.83 22.89
N ARG A 887 13.80 -4.54 23.60
CA ARG A 887 13.42 -5.45 24.68
C ARG A 887 12.62 -4.73 25.75
N THR A 888 13.01 -3.49 26.08
CA THR A 888 12.35 -2.63 27.04
C THR A 888 10.89 -2.41 26.70
N TRP A 889 10.58 -2.11 25.43
CA TRP A 889 9.22 -1.97 24.95
C TRP A 889 8.47 -3.30 24.95
N TYR A 890 9.10 -4.38 24.48
CA TYR A 890 8.43 -5.69 24.44
C TYR A 890 8.09 -6.20 25.85
N LEU A 891 8.91 -5.93 26.86
CA LEU A 891 8.57 -6.22 28.27
C LEU A 891 7.31 -5.43 28.70
N ALA A 892 7.23 -4.14 28.34
CA ALA A 892 6.03 -3.35 28.65
C ALA A 892 4.81 -3.84 27.90
N PHE A 893 4.94 -4.14 26.60
CA PHE A 893 3.87 -4.64 25.74
C PHE A 893 3.28 -5.96 26.28
N VAL A 894 4.15 -6.93 26.57
CA VAL A 894 3.73 -8.24 27.13
C VAL A 894 3.08 -8.08 28.51
N ALA A 895 3.62 -7.22 29.35
CA ALA A 895 3.04 -6.95 30.67
C ALA A 895 1.63 -6.34 30.56
N GLY A 896 1.37 -5.51 29.54
CA GLY A 896 0.07 -4.96 29.24
C GLY A 896 -0.97 -6.01 28.81
N GLU A 897 -0.56 -7.01 28.04
CA GLU A 897 -1.42 -8.15 27.66
C GLU A 897 -1.71 -9.09 28.84
N SER A 898 -0.89 -9.04 29.89
CA SER A 898 -0.96 -9.92 31.06
C SER A 898 -1.83 -9.39 32.21
N PHE A 899 -2.50 -8.23 32.08
CA PHE A 899 -3.17 -7.56 33.20
C PHE A 899 -4.24 -8.43 33.91
N GLY A 900 -4.81 -9.42 33.23
CA GLY A 900 -5.64 -10.46 33.81
C GLY A 900 -4.90 -11.45 34.74
N TRP A 901 -3.59 -11.34 34.90
CA TRP A 901 -2.74 -12.21 35.73
C TRP A 901 -2.54 -11.65 37.13
N SER A 902 -3.56 -11.11 37.72
CA SER A 902 -3.60 -10.67 39.12
C SER A 902 -3.18 -11.75 40.13
N ILE A 903 -2.72 -12.93 39.69
CA ILE A 903 -2.37 -14.08 40.54
C ILE A 903 -1.08 -14.81 40.07
N MET A 904 -0.09 -14.13 39.58
CA MET A 904 1.26 -14.66 39.74
C MET A 904 1.71 -14.31 41.18
N SER A 905 1.81 -15.33 42.03
CA SER A 905 2.30 -15.08 43.37
C SER A 905 3.69 -14.45 43.27
N LEU A 906 3.97 -13.50 44.12
CA LEU A 906 5.32 -12.88 44.27
C LEU A 906 6.43 -13.94 44.31
N ARG A 907 6.13 -15.15 44.72
CA ARG A 907 7.02 -16.33 44.76
C ARG A 907 7.40 -16.86 43.36
N GLU A 908 6.47 -16.89 42.40
CA GLU A 908 6.74 -17.37 41.03
C GLU A 908 7.57 -16.33 40.25
N LEU A 909 7.31 -15.03 40.47
CA LEU A 909 8.08 -13.93 39.88
C LEU A 909 9.52 -13.89 40.45
N ILE A 910 9.69 -14.12 41.76
CA ILE A 910 11.02 -14.20 42.42
C ILE A 910 11.84 -15.37 41.86
N ASN A 911 11.18 -16.50 41.56
CA ASN A 911 11.85 -17.66 40.96
C ASN A 911 12.26 -17.42 39.50
N ILE A 912 11.45 -16.72 38.68
CA ILE A 912 11.76 -16.39 37.28
C ILE A 912 12.91 -15.37 37.20
N LEU A 913 12.97 -14.41 38.13
CA LEU A 913 14.00 -13.37 38.19
C LEU A 913 15.31 -13.86 38.85
N GLY A 914 15.38 -15.11 39.28
CA GLY A 914 16.59 -15.65 39.94
C GLY A 914 16.93 -14.98 41.28
N LEU A 915 15.97 -14.25 41.89
CA LEU A 915 16.14 -13.52 43.14
C LEU A 915 15.82 -14.39 44.39
N GLY A 916 15.43 -15.64 44.17
CA GLY A 916 15.24 -16.64 45.23
C GLY A 916 16.57 -17.21 45.68
N GLY A 917 17.33 -16.48 46.50
CA GLY A 917 18.40 -17.08 47.30
C GLY A 917 17.77 -18.13 48.25
N SER A 918 18.29 -19.38 48.20
CA SER A 918 17.92 -20.42 49.15
C SER A 918 18.19 -19.95 50.57
N PRO A 919 17.36 -20.34 51.54
CA PRO A 919 17.54 -19.98 52.94
C PRO A 919 18.83 -20.51 53.53
#